data_234b4da56d863e7f03a978a4534c059c
#
_entry.id   234b4da56d863e7f03a978a4534c059c
#
_cell.length_a   1.000
_cell.length_b   1.000
_cell.length_c   1.000
_cell.angle_alpha   90.00
_cell.angle_beta   90.00
_cell.angle_gamma   90.00
#
_symmetry.space_group_name_H-M   'P 1'
#
loop_
_entity.id
_entity.type
_entity.pdbx_description
1 polymer ?
#
loop_
_entity_poly.entity_id
_entity_poly.type
_entity_poly.pdbx_seq_one_letter_code
_entity_poly.pdbx_strand_id
1 'polypeptide(L)'
;MSVQGDRDHPVSAGYTCPKGRALGELHHHPQRLDGPLLRRDGRLEPVSWDELLDDLEAKLRPILDEHGPAAVGAYFGTAAVFDANLYWAGARFLRQLGSPSKFTSGTIDAPSYPVVRRLMAGVGWLFHSIDFEHTTLLLLLGTNPVVSHNAHMQAFPNPTARIREIARRGEVWVVDARRTETAKLATQQLAPRPGTDYALLAHLLRELLREGADTEYLAAHATRVDELKEAVEPYDEAASARITGLDPTELAALLAAVRRHGRLSLQTGTGTSMAPAANLTQWLAVALLAVTGSLERPGGVWFNPGFVQGLDQRPGTPDPEPEPGPRSRPELPRQGGEYPSITMVDEMEAGNIRALFVLGGNLVAALPDAARVKDALRQTPVVVVSDVQHGDMTELATHVFAAAGPLERADLPHFSDCLAPTLAAQYTPAVVPLGGDRKPAWWPLAALAERLGLSLLPLGTALETATDDDLLRLRIRPGSARATFDELKAAPTALVDDDRSLGWVERNILPDGRWNLAPEPLLAQLQELAEPAPLVLIPRRQWRRVNSYGRDLPSVLEREPADVLVHPADAAAAGVADGGRIRVESAFGRLEGVARVDDSIRRGAVSIPHGLADPNVSTLLSSSANVDLLTGMPTYSGVPVTISTL
;
A
#
# COMPACT_ATOMS: atom_id res chain seq x y z
N MET A 1 10.01 27.55 -6.07
CA MET A 1 10.74 26.38 -6.61
C MET A 1 9.83 25.66 -7.59
N SER A 2 10.35 25.18 -8.73
CA SER A 2 9.59 24.35 -9.68
C SER A 2 10.25 22.99 -9.84
N VAL A 3 9.45 21.93 -9.97
CA VAL A 3 9.90 20.55 -10.20
C VAL A 3 9.45 20.12 -11.59
N GLN A 4 10.37 19.64 -12.41
CA GLN A 4 10.12 19.18 -13.77
C GLN A 4 10.77 17.81 -13.97
N GLY A 5 10.24 17.04 -14.93
CA GLY A 5 10.83 15.77 -15.31
C GLY A 5 12.09 15.98 -16.17
N ASP A 6 13.11 15.21 -15.90
CA ASP A 6 14.31 15.12 -16.72
C ASP A 6 14.03 14.25 -17.96
N ARG A 7 14.15 14.83 -19.16
CA ARG A 7 13.85 14.15 -20.43
C ARG A 7 14.86 13.05 -20.76
N ASP A 8 16.07 13.19 -20.26
CA ASP A 8 17.16 12.26 -20.53
C ASP A 8 17.23 11.13 -19.49
N HIS A 9 16.34 11.18 -18.46
CA HIS A 9 16.29 10.15 -17.43
C HIS A 9 15.81 8.81 -17.99
N PRO A 10 16.60 7.71 -17.85
CA PRO A 10 16.36 6.45 -18.57
C PRO A 10 15.05 5.75 -18.16
N VAL A 11 14.54 5.97 -16.94
CA VAL A 11 13.33 5.32 -16.44
C VAL A 11 12.08 6.17 -16.68
N SER A 12 12.13 7.48 -16.39
CA SER A 12 10.96 8.35 -16.45
C SER A 12 10.78 9.07 -17.77
N ALA A 13 11.84 9.21 -18.58
CA ALA A 13 11.85 9.92 -19.87
C ALA A 13 11.11 11.27 -19.81
N GLY A 14 11.37 12.04 -18.76
CA GLY A 14 10.76 13.35 -18.54
C GLY A 14 9.38 13.33 -17.90
N TYR A 15 8.82 12.16 -17.61
CA TYR A 15 7.51 12.11 -16.95
C TYR A 15 7.62 12.44 -15.46
N THR A 16 6.72 13.30 -14.99
CA THR A 16 6.48 13.56 -13.56
C THR A 16 5.00 13.76 -13.30
N CYS A 17 4.49 13.19 -12.22
CA CYS A 17 3.07 13.30 -11.86
C CYS A 17 2.75 14.64 -11.16
N PRO A 18 1.48 15.04 -11.08
CA PRO A 18 1.08 16.26 -10.37
C PRO A 18 1.58 16.33 -8.92
N LYS A 19 1.64 15.20 -8.21
CA LYS A 19 2.14 15.10 -6.83
C LYS A 19 3.64 15.41 -6.75
N GLY A 20 4.44 14.86 -7.65
CA GLY A 20 5.86 15.17 -7.74
C GLY A 20 6.12 16.65 -8.07
N ARG A 21 5.32 17.24 -8.99
CA ARG A 21 5.44 18.67 -9.30
C ARG A 21 5.06 19.59 -8.14
N ALA A 22 4.22 19.13 -7.22
CA ALA A 22 3.82 19.88 -6.03
C ALA A 22 4.87 19.87 -4.91
N LEU A 23 6.00 19.16 -5.03
CA LEU A 23 7.04 19.09 -3.99
C LEU A 23 7.58 20.46 -3.57
N GLY A 24 7.68 21.42 -4.50
CA GLY A 24 8.07 22.78 -4.18
C GLY A 24 7.06 23.52 -3.32
N GLU A 25 5.74 23.36 -3.60
CA GLU A 25 4.66 23.93 -2.81
C GLU A 25 4.61 23.30 -1.41
N LEU A 26 4.78 21.97 -1.32
CA LEU A 26 4.88 21.24 -0.05
C LEU A 26 6.10 21.66 0.77
N HIS A 27 7.25 21.86 0.15
CA HIS A 27 8.47 22.29 0.84
C HIS A 27 8.31 23.68 1.48
N HIS A 28 7.59 24.60 0.83
CA HIS A 28 7.31 25.95 1.32
C HIS A 28 5.94 26.08 1.99
N HIS A 29 5.34 24.97 2.43
CA HIS A 29 4.02 24.99 3.06
C HIS A 29 4.03 25.83 4.34
N PRO A 30 3.00 26.69 4.61
CA PRO A 30 2.95 27.55 5.81
C PRO A 30 2.96 26.77 7.13
N GLN A 31 2.49 25.52 7.09
CA GLN A 31 2.47 24.61 8.24
C GLN A 31 3.77 23.79 8.39
N ARG A 32 4.83 24.16 7.68
CA ARG A 32 6.11 23.45 7.75
C ARG A 32 6.68 23.51 9.16
N LEU A 33 7.11 22.37 9.71
CA LEU A 33 7.81 22.31 11.00
C LEU A 33 9.25 22.80 10.82
N ASP A 34 9.69 23.70 11.70
CA ASP A 34 11.02 24.28 11.67
C ASP A 34 11.97 23.77 12.76
N GLY A 35 11.43 23.15 13.80
CA GLY A 35 12.18 22.58 14.92
C GLY A 35 11.31 21.67 15.79
N PRO A 36 11.92 21.01 16.79
CA PRO A 36 11.23 20.09 17.67
C PRO A 36 10.20 20.80 18.55
N LEU A 37 9.08 20.11 18.85
CA LEU A 37 8.01 20.64 19.69
C LEU A 37 7.70 19.68 20.84
N LEU A 38 7.49 20.22 22.03
CA LEU A 38 7.10 19.47 23.23
C LEU A 38 5.73 19.99 23.73
N ARG A 39 4.85 19.05 24.10
CA ARG A 39 3.56 19.43 24.69
C ARG A 39 3.70 19.72 26.19
N ARG A 40 3.37 20.96 26.56
CA ARG A 40 3.30 21.44 27.94
C ARG A 40 1.95 22.11 28.16
N ASP A 41 1.30 21.80 29.25
CA ASP A 41 0.00 22.38 29.63
C ASP A 41 -1.04 22.37 28.47
N GLY A 42 -1.05 21.27 27.70
CA GLY A 42 -1.97 21.07 26.57
C GLY A 42 -1.54 21.76 25.25
N ARG A 43 -0.43 22.51 25.21
CA ARG A 43 0.06 23.23 24.03
C ARG A 43 1.39 22.69 23.55
N LEU A 44 1.60 22.69 22.23
CA LEU A 44 2.90 22.41 21.64
C LEU A 44 3.75 23.66 21.66
N GLU A 45 4.95 23.56 22.24
CA GLU A 45 5.91 24.66 22.36
C GLU A 45 7.23 24.28 21.69
N PRO A 46 7.89 25.20 20.97
CA PRO A 46 9.22 25.00 20.46
C PRO A 46 10.23 24.80 21.60
N VAL A 47 11.08 23.80 21.48
CA VAL A 47 12.14 23.48 22.46
C VAL A 47 13.43 23.13 21.70
N SER A 48 14.56 23.00 22.42
CA SER A 48 15.77 22.42 21.83
C SER A 48 15.64 20.89 21.66
N TRP A 49 16.47 20.33 20.78
CA TRP A 49 16.54 18.87 20.64
C TRP A 49 16.96 18.17 21.93
N ASP A 50 17.91 18.75 22.67
CA ASP A 50 18.32 18.16 23.96
C ASP A 50 17.18 18.16 24.95
N GLU A 51 16.47 19.27 25.10
CA GLU A 51 15.32 19.37 26.00
C GLU A 51 14.20 18.38 25.62
N LEU A 52 13.90 18.22 24.32
CA LEU A 52 12.92 17.25 23.84
C LEU A 52 13.33 15.81 24.16
N LEU A 53 14.60 15.48 23.88
CA LEU A 53 15.12 14.13 24.06
C LEU A 53 15.32 13.77 25.53
N ASP A 54 15.70 14.73 26.39
CA ASP A 54 15.82 14.53 27.83
C ASP A 54 14.45 14.26 28.47
N ASP A 55 13.39 15.02 28.08
CA ASP A 55 12.02 14.77 28.54
C ASP A 55 11.50 13.41 28.06
N LEU A 56 11.78 13.08 26.79
CA LEU A 56 11.38 11.79 26.21
C LEU A 56 12.09 10.61 26.89
N GLU A 57 13.39 10.69 27.14
CA GLU A 57 14.14 9.67 27.89
C GLU A 57 13.58 9.49 29.31
N ALA A 58 13.34 10.60 30.02
CA ALA A 58 12.81 10.57 31.38
C ALA A 58 11.44 9.89 31.45
N LYS A 59 10.63 9.98 30.40
CA LYS A 59 9.32 9.30 30.28
C LYS A 59 9.41 7.86 29.82
N LEU A 60 10.38 7.53 28.95
CA LEU A 60 10.52 6.18 28.39
C LEU A 60 11.16 5.20 29.38
N ARG A 61 12.14 5.63 30.18
CA ARG A 61 12.82 4.73 31.14
C ARG A 61 11.85 4.04 32.09
N PRO A 62 10.95 4.75 32.82
CA PRO A 62 9.97 4.08 33.67
C PRO A 62 9.04 3.12 32.89
N ILE A 63 8.64 3.47 31.66
CA ILE A 63 7.80 2.60 30.82
C ILE A 63 8.55 1.30 30.51
N LEU A 64 9.83 1.39 30.14
CA LEU A 64 10.66 0.23 29.84
C LEU A 64 10.93 -0.63 31.08
N ASP A 65 11.21 0.00 32.23
CA ASP A 65 11.51 -0.68 33.49
C ASP A 65 10.29 -1.42 34.08
N GLU A 66 9.10 -0.79 34.02
CA GLU A 66 7.87 -1.31 34.61
C GLU A 66 7.07 -2.24 33.70
N HIS A 67 7.07 -1.95 32.39
CA HIS A 67 6.19 -2.63 31.43
C HIS A 67 6.95 -3.40 30.33
N GLY A 68 8.27 -3.25 30.29
CA GLY A 68 9.14 -3.90 29.32
C GLY A 68 9.07 -3.31 27.91
N PRO A 69 9.89 -3.81 26.98
CA PRO A 69 10.05 -3.22 25.65
C PRO A 69 8.80 -3.30 24.77
N ALA A 70 7.91 -4.27 24.99
CA ALA A 70 6.66 -4.41 24.23
C ALA A 70 5.71 -3.20 24.40
N ALA A 71 5.88 -2.42 25.51
CA ALA A 71 5.10 -1.22 25.76
C ALA A 71 5.50 -0.01 24.88
N VAL A 72 6.59 -0.14 24.11
CA VAL A 72 7.03 0.86 23.13
C VAL A 72 6.76 0.34 21.73
N GLY A 73 5.83 0.97 21.02
CA GLY A 73 5.47 0.61 19.65
C GLY A 73 5.88 1.66 18.62
N ALA A 74 5.96 1.28 17.35
CA ALA A 74 6.14 2.21 16.26
C ALA A 74 5.24 1.86 15.07
N TYR A 75 4.61 2.90 14.50
CA TYR A 75 3.86 2.84 13.25
C TYR A 75 4.66 3.50 12.14
N PHE A 76 4.89 2.75 11.07
CA PHE A 76 5.56 3.23 9.86
C PHE A 76 4.51 3.58 8.80
N GLY A 77 4.26 4.87 8.63
CA GLY A 77 3.40 5.36 7.56
C GLY A 77 4.09 5.31 6.19
N THR A 78 3.34 5.64 5.15
CA THR A 78 3.84 5.62 3.76
C THR A 78 5.10 6.48 3.58
N ALA A 79 5.18 7.64 4.23
CA ALA A 79 6.35 8.52 4.12
C ALA A 79 7.60 7.88 4.72
N ALA A 80 7.49 7.14 5.83
CA ALA A 80 8.62 6.43 6.42
C ALA A 80 9.11 5.28 5.53
N VAL A 81 8.18 4.56 4.88
CA VAL A 81 8.52 3.44 3.98
C VAL A 81 9.33 3.93 2.76
N PHE A 82 9.07 5.15 2.29
CA PHE A 82 9.80 5.80 1.19
C PHE A 82 10.96 6.70 1.64
N ASP A 83 11.38 6.60 2.90
CA ASP A 83 12.62 7.15 3.44
C ASP A 83 13.49 5.98 3.91
N ALA A 84 14.49 5.62 3.11
CA ALA A 84 15.29 4.42 3.36
C ALA A 84 15.98 4.45 4.72
N ASN A 85 16.44 5.62 5.17
CA ASN A 85 17.13 5.80 6.43
C ASN A 85 16.17 5.81 7.63
N LEU A 86 15.01 6.48 7.53
CA LEU A 86 13.99 6.49 8.58
C LEU A 86 13.41 5.09 8.83
N TYR A 87 13.04 4.38 7.74
CA TYR A 87 12.51 3.03 7.87
C TYR A 87 13.49 2.10 8.59
N TRP A 88 14.76 2.15 8.17
CA TRP A 88 15.81 1.35 8.79
C TRP A 88 16.07 1.73 10.25
N ALA A 89 16.20 3.03 10.55
CA ALA A 89 16.47 3.51 11.90
C ALA A 89 15.35 3.13 12.86
N GLY A 90 14.09 3.31 12.45
CA GLY A 90 12.92 2.93 13.25
C GLY A 90 12.84 1.43 13.50
N ALA A 91 13.05 0.60 12.46
CA ALA A 91 13.05 -0.85 12.60
C ALA A 91 14.22 -1.34 13.47
N ARG A 92 15.40 -0.72 13.35
CA ARG A 92 16.56 -1.02 14.18
C ARG A 92 16.34 -0.57 15.63
N PHE A 93 15.71 0.58 15.86
CA PHE A 93 15.36 1.09 17.18
C PHE A 93 14.47 0.08 17.94
N LEU A 94 13.36 -0.37 17.36
CA LEU A 94 12.50 -1.39 17.97
C LEU A 94 13.27 -2.69 18.26
N ARG A 95 14.08 -3.15 17.32
CA ARG A 95 14.87 -4.37 17.48
C ARG A 95 15.90 -4.26 18.59
N GLN A 96 16.58 -3.11 18.72
CA GLN A 96 17.56 -2.87 19.79
C GLN A 96 16.90 -2.76 21.17
N LEU A 97 15.69 -2.18 21.23
CA LEU A 97 14.85 -2.20 22.43
C LEU A 97 14.36 -3.62 22.79
N GLY A 98 14.30 -4.54 21.82
CA GLY A 98 13.63 -5.83 21.97
C GLY A 98 12.10 -5.75 21.86
N SER A 99 11.57 -4.69 21.25
CA SER A 99 10.13 -4.51 21.09
C SER A 99 9.57 -5.28 19.88
N PRO A 100 8.51 -6.10 20.04
CA PRO A 100 7.78 -6.73 18.95
C PRO A 100 6.73 -5.80 18.32
N SER A 101 6.44 -4.64 18.95
CA SER A 101 5.30 -3.78 18.64
C SER A 101 5.56 -2.91 17.41
N LYS A 102 5.76 -3.57 16.26
CA LYS A 102 5.93 -2.95 14.94
C LYS A 102 4.64 -3.00 14.15
N PHE A 103 4.21 -1.85 13.62
CA PHE A 103 3.02 -1.65 12.81
C PHE A 103 3.38 -0.88 11.54
N THR A 104 2.76 -1.20 10.41
CA THR A 104 3.03 -0.51 9.14
C THR A 104 1.75 -0.21 8.36
N SER A 105 1.81 0.77 7.47
CA SER A 105 0.72 1.05 6.53
C SER A 105 0.44 -0.13 5.59
N GLY A 106 1.38 -1.04 5.39
CA GLY A 106 1.21 -2.24 4.57
C GLY A 106 0.10 -3.16 5.08
N THR A 107 -0.05 -3.27 6.41
CA THR A 107 -1.06 -4.15 7.05
C THR A 107 -2.50 -3.64 6.92
N ILE A 108 -2.70 -2.40 6.49
CA ILE A 108 -4.02 -1.77 6.22
C ILE A 108 -4.18 -1.33 4.76
N ASP A 109 -3.28 -1.75 3.87
CA ASP A 109 -3.35 -1.44 2.44
C ASP A 109 -3.49 -2.71 1.61
N ALA A 110 -2.55 -3.66 1.75
CA ALA A 110 -2.46 -4.80 0.87
C ALA A 110 -1.85 -6.06 1.51
N PRO A 111 -2.19 -6.46 2.74
CA PRO A 111 -1.57 -7.61 3.39
C PRO A 111 -1.96 -8.94 2.71
N SER A 112 -3.05 -8.99 1.95
CA SER A 112 -3.41 -10.15 1.12
C SER A 112 -2.31 -10.52 0.11
N TYR A 113 -1.53 -9.55 -0.34
CA TYR A 113 -0.49 -9.78 -1.34
C TYR A 113 0.66 -10.64 -0.79
N PRO A 114 1.40 -10.23 0.25
CA PRO A 114 2.46 -11.07 0.82
C PRO A 114 1.92 -12.36 1.42
N VAL A 115 0.73 -12.38 2.00
CA VAL A 115 0.15 -13.60 2.58
C VAL A 115 -0.13 -14.64 1.52
N VAL A 116 -0.79 -14.26 0.43
CA VAL A 116 -1.07 -15.18 -0.69
C VAL A 116 0.23 -15.66 -1.33
N ARG A 117 1.21 -14.76 -1.52
CA ARG A 117 2.51 -15.17 -2.08
C ARG A 117 3.24 -16.17 -1.18
N ARG A 118 3.26 -15.94 0.13
CA ARG A 118 3.83 -16.90 1.09
C ARG A 118 3.15 -18.26 0.98
N LEU A 119 1.83 -18.31 0.90
CA LEU A 119 1.07 -19.56 0.78
C LEU A 119 1.29 -20.28 -0.56
N MET A 120 1.53 -19.55 -1.65
CA MET A 120 1.73 -20.12 -2.99
C MET A 120 3.21 -20.40 -3.33
N ALA A 121 4.12 -19.59 -2.80
CA ALA A 121 5.54 -19.58 -3.20
C ALA A 121 6.51 -19.77 -2.02
N GLY A 122 6.02 -19.79 -0.77
CA GLY A 122 6.86 -19.83 0.43
C GLY A 122 7.46 -18.48 0.84
N VAL A 123 7.39 -17.45 -0.01
CA VAL A 123 7.96 -16.10 0.24
C VAL A 123 6.93 -15.04 -0.10
N GLY A 124 6.65 -14.13 0.85
CA GLY A 124 5.63 -13.09 0.70
C GLY A 124 6.05 -11.90 -0.17
N TRP A 125 7.31 -11.50 -0.11
CA TRP A 125 7.82 -10.32 -0.82
C TRP A 125 8.18 -10.60 -2.29
N LEU A 126 7.24 -11.18 -3.04
CA LEU A 126 7.33 -11.44 -4.46
C LEU A 126 6.31 -10.59 -5.23
N PHE A 127 6.72 -9.40 -5.65
CA PHE A 127 5.89 -8.49 -6.42
C PHE A 127 6.23 -8.60 -7.90
N HIS A 128 5.23 -8.91 -8.71
CA HIS A 128 5.42 -8.96 -10.15
C HIS A 128 5.14 -7.61 -10.83
N SER A 129 5.85 -7.35 -11.90
CA SER A 129 5.72 -6.19 -12.78
C SER A 129 5.05 -6.58 -14.09
N ILE A 130 4.32 -5.63 -14.69
CA ILE A 130 3.80 -5.73 -16.05
C ILE A 130 4.98 -5.77 -17.02
N ASP A 131 4.92 -6.66 -18.02
CA ASP A 131 5.81 -6.58 -19.17
C ASP A 131 5.29 -5.55 -20.17
N PHE A 132 5.63 -4.28 -19.94
CA PHE A 132 5.17 -3.17 -20.77
C PHE A 132 5.60 -3.26 -22.24
N GLU A 133 6.61 -4.02 -22.55
CA GLU A 133 7.16 -4.10 -23.90
C GLU A 133 6.41 -5.11 -24.79
N HIS A 134 6.03 -6.25 -24.22
CA HIS A 134 5.52 -7.38 -25.00
C HIS A 134 4.05 -7.69 -24.73
N THR A 135 3.45 -7.21 -23.60
CA THR A 135 2.06 -7.55 -23.32
C THR A 135 1.10 -7.02 -24.37
N THR A 136 0.19 -7.89 -24.80
CA THR A 136 -0.90 -7.58 -25.73
C THR A 136 -2.27 -7.66 -25.06
N LEU A 137 -2.34 -8.19 -23.83
CA LEU A 137 -3.53 -8.17 -22.99
C LEU A 137 -3.13 -7.71 -21.60
N LEU A 138 -3.64 -6.54 -21.20
CA LEU A 138 -3.48 -5.98 -19.86
C LEU A 138 -4.80 -6.01 -19.13
N LEU A 139 -4.87 -6.70 -17.98
CA LEU A 139 -6.03 -6.76 -17.10
C LEU A 139 -5.74 -6.03 -15.79
N LEU A 140 -6.52 -4.99 -15.50
CA LEU A 140 -6.38 -4.14 -14.32
C LEU A 140 -7.63 -4.27 -13.43
N LEU A 141 -7.50 -4.82 -12.21
CA LEU A 141 -8.62 -5.04 -11.29
C LEU A 141 -8.51 -4.10 -10.08
N GLY A 142 -9.53 -3.28 -9.86
CA GLY A 142 -9.61 -2.37 -8.71
C GLY A 142 -8.40 -1.44 -8.58
N THR A 143 -7.78 -1.07 -9.69
CA THR A 143 -6.61 -0.19 -9.71
C THR A 143 -6.76 0.94 -10.72
N ASN A 144 -6.29 2.14 -10.34
CA ASN A 144 -6.39 3.34 -11.16
C ASN A 144 -5.00 4.01 -11.33
N PRO A 145 -4.08 3.39 -12.12
CA PRO A 145 -2.71 3.88 -12.26
C PRO A 145 -2.61 5.30 -12.83
N VAL A 146 -3.57 5.78 -13.60
CA VAL A 146 -3.59 7.18 -14.08
C VAL A 146 -3.64 8.16 -12.91
N VAL A 147 -4.29 7.82 -11.80
CA VAL A 147 -4.39 8.62 -10.58
C VAL A 147 -3.29 8.28 -9.57
N SER A 148 -3.10 6.99 -9.29
CA SER A 148 -2.18 6.54 -8.24
C SER A 148 -0.72 6.46 -8.69
N HIS A 149 -0.45 6.33 -10.00
CA HIS A 149 0.88 6.09 -10.60
C HIS A 149 1.52 4.78 -10.15
N ASN A 150 0.73 3.91 -9.60
CA ASN A 150 1.08 2.53 -9.28
C ASN A 150 -0.12 1.61 -9.54
N ALA A 151 0.16 0.33 -9.65
CA ALA A 151 -0.82 -0.74 -9.58
C ALA A 151 -0.29 -1.71 -8.52
N HIS A 152 -1.02 -1.82 -7.43
CA HIS A 152 -0.69 -2.68 -6.29
C HIS A 152 0.79 -2.60 -5.85
N MET A 153 1.24 -1.44 -5.41
CA MET A 153 2.62 -1.11 -5.04
C MET A 153 3.62 -1.06 -6.22
N GLN A 154 3.35 -1.72 -7.34
CA GLN A 154 4.15 -1.62 -8.54
C GLN A 154 4.10 -0.21 -9.13
N ALA A 155 5.27 0.40 -9.34
CA ALA A 155 5.36 1.67 -10.04
C ALA A 155 4.84 1.55 -11.48
N PHE A 156 4.04 2.53 -11.88
CA PHE A 156 3.48 2.59 -13.24
C PHE A 156 3.85 3.95 -13.85
N PRO A 157 5.09 4.09 -14.36
CA PRO A 157 5.57 5.35 -14.89
C PRO A 157 4.83 5.70 -16.18
N ASN A 158 4.43 6.98 -16.30
CA ASN A 158 3.66 7.50 -17.42
C ASN A 158 2.45 6.63 -17.81
N PRO A 159 1.50 6.39 -16.89
CA PRO A 159 0.45 5.39 -17.08
C PRO A 159 -0.41 5.68 -18.31
N THR A 160 -0.66 6.95 -18.60
CA THR A 160 -1.45 7.35 -19.79
C THR A 160 -0.79 6.91 -21.09
N ALA A 161 0.52 7.11 -21.24
CA ALA A 161 1.24 6.71 -22.45
C ALA A 161 1.32 5.18 -22.56
N ARG A 162 1.67 4.49 -21.46
CA ARG A 162 1.80 3.03 -21.43
C ARG A 162 0.48 2.32 -21.73
N ILE A 163 -0.63 2.77 -21.14
CA ILE A 163 -1.96 2.19 -21.42
C ILE A 163 -2.34 2.39 -22.88
N ARG A 164 -2.14 3.60 -23.43
CA ARG A 164 -2.43 3.87 -24.86
C ARG A 164 -1.56 3.04 -25.81
N GLU A 165 -0.30 2.80 -25.45
CA GLU A 165 0.61 1.98 -26.23
C GLU A 165 0.14 0.53 -26.29
N ILE A 166 -0.22 -0.05 -25.13
CA ILE A 166 -0.76 -1.41 -25.07
C ILE A 166 -2.09 -1.50 -25.82
N ALA A 167 -3.00 -0.51 -25.65
CA ALA A 167 -4.29 -0.48 -26.34
C ALA A 167 -4.19 -0.37 -27.87
N ARG A 168 -3.06 0.15 -28.42
CA ARG A 168 -2.84 0.19 -29.87
C ARG A 168 -2.40 -1.15 -30.46
N ARG A 169 -1.68 -1.98 -29.68
CA ARG A 169 -1.15 -3.28 -30.13
C ARG A 169 -1.96 -4.47 -29.64
N GLY A 170 -2.91 -4.25 -28.75
CA GLY A 170 -3.70 -5.29 -28.12
C GLY A 170 -4.90 -4.74 -27.36
N GLU A 171 -5.17 -5.31 -26.20
CA GLU A 171 -6.33 -4.94 -25.40
C GLU A 171 -5.96 -4.57 -23.97
N VAL A 172 -6.67 -3.58 -23.41
CA VAL A 172 -6.62 -3.17 -22.00
C VAL A 172 -8.02 -3.31 -21.42
N TRP A 173 -8.16 -4.18 -20.45
CA TRP A 173 -9.40 -4.42 -19.71
C TRP A 173 -9.26 -3.85 -18.30
N VAL A 174 -10.23 -3.02 -17.90
CA VAL A 174 -10.31 -2.47 -16.54
C VAL A 174 -11.56 -3.02 -15.86
N VAL A 175 -11.35 -3.63 -14.70
CA VAL A 175 -12.41 -4.14 -13.82
C VAL A 175 -12.51 -3.20 -12.62
N ASP A 176 -13.51 -2.34 -12.59
CA ASP A 176 -13.71 -1.32 -11.55
C ASP A 176 -15.19 -0.90 -11.53
N ALA A 177 -15.76 -0.76 -10.34
CA ALA A 177 -17.14 -0.30 -10.15
C ALA A 177 -17.36 1.17 -10.61
N ARG A 178 -16.29 1.91 -10.86
CA ARG A 178 -16.33 3.27 -11.45
C ARG A 178 -15.69 3.28 -12.84
N ARG A 179 -16.19 4.14 -13.72
CA ARG A 179 -15.49 4.50 -14.96
C ARG A 179 -14.35 5.46 -14.62
N THR A 180 -13.24 4.88 -14.11
CA THR A 180 -12.08 5.62 -13.66
C THR A 180 -11.34 6.33 -14.79
N GLU A 181 -10.36 7.18 -14.43
CA GLU A 181 -9.45 7.83 -15.38
C GLU A 181 -8.66 6.81 -16.20
N THR A 182 -8.34 5.66 -15.61
CA THR A 182 -7.72 4.51 -16.29
C THR A 182 -8.73 3.82 -17.23
N ALA A 183 -9.96 3.59 -16.78
CA ALA A 183 -11.01 2.97 -17.59
C ALA A 183 -11.35 3.77 -18.84
N LYS A 184 -11.24 5.11 -18.80
CA LYS A 184 -11.42 5.98 -19.98
C LYS A 184 -10.36 5.79 -21.07
N LEU A 185 -9.23 5.15 -20.75
CA LEU A 185 -8.15 4.84 -21.70
C LEU A 185 -8.14 3.36 -22.11
N ALA A 186 -8.93 2.54 -21.45
CA ALA A 186 -9.02 1.11 -21.70
C ALA A 186 -9.79 0.81 -23.01
N THR A 187 -9.55 -0.37 -23.58
CA THR A 187 -10.35 -0.88 -24.71
C THR A 187 -11.71 -1.40 -24.23
N GLN A 188 -11.76 -1.93 -23.01
CA GLN A 188 -12.96 -2.47 -22.38
C GLN A 188 -12.98 -2.16 -20.87
N GLN A 189 -14.19 -2.05 -20.32
CA GLN A 189 -14.41 -1.93 -18.88
C GLN A 189 -15.50 -2.90 -18.45
N LEU A 190 -15.27 -3.59 -17.33
CA LEU A 190 -16.27 -4.34 -16.59
C LEU A 190 -16.51 -3.67 -15.24
N ALA A 191 -17.77 -3.63 -14.82
CA ALA A 191 -18.15 -3.02 -13.55
C ALA A 191 -18.85 -4.04 -12.62
N PRO A 192 -18.14 -5.01 -12.02
CA PRO A 192 -18.73 -5.97 -11.10
C PRO A 192 -19.19 -5.31 -9.80
N ARG A 193 -20.03 -5.98 -9.02
CA ARG A 193 -20.31 -5.58 -7.64
C ARG A 193 -19.00 -5.54 -6.85
N PRO A 194 -18.76 -4.49 -6.05
CA PRO A 194 -17.54 -4.41 -5.24
C PRO A 194 -17.34 -5.64 -4.34
N GLY A 195 -16.14 -6.20 -4.35
CA GLY A 195 -15.77 -7.37 -3.57
C GLY A 195 -16.15 -8.72 -4.20
N THR A 196 -16.59 -8.73 -5.46
CA THR A 196 -16.93 -9.97 -6.19
C THR A 196 -15.96 -10.33 -7.31
N ASP A 197 -14.83 -9.64 -7.39
CA ASP A 197 -13.78 -9.86 -8.41
C ASP A 197 -13.26 -11.30 -8.42
N TYR A 198 -13.28 -11.97 -7.26
CA TYR A 198 -12.92 -13.39 -7.13
C TYR A 198 -13.79 -14.30 -8.01
N ALA A 199 -15.10 -14.02 -8.13
CA ALA A 199 -15.99 -14.85 -8.92
C ALA A 199 -15.76 -14.70 -10.44
N LEU A 200 -15.38 -13.50 -10.89
CA LEU A 200 -14.92 -13.26 -12.26
C LEU A 200 -13.65 -14.09 -12.56
N LEU A 201 -12.66 -14.05 -11.67
CA LEU A 201 -11.42 -14.78 -11.83
C LEU A 201 -11.62 -16.29 -11.75
N ALA A 202 -12.47 -16.77 -10.83
CA ALA A 202 -12.84 -18.19 -10.71
C ALA A 202 -13.51 -18.71 -11.97
N HIS A 203 -14.40 -17.92 -12.59
CA HIS A 203 -15.01 -18.25 -13.87
C HIS A 203 -13.96 -18.40 -14.99
N LEU A 204 -13.06 -17.44 -15.12
CA LEU A 204 -11.98 -17.53 -16.12
C LEU A 204 -11.12 -18.77 -15.91
N LEU A 205 -10.74 -19.05 -14.67
CA LEU A 205 -9.95 -20.24 -14.33
C LEU A 205 -10.68 -21.54 -14.66
N ARG A 206 -11.97 -21.65 -14.27
CA ARG A 206 -12.80 -22.80 -14.59
C ARG A 206 -12.82 -23.10 -16.09
N GLU A 207 -13.10 -22.10 -16.90
CA GLU A 207 -13.20 -22.27 -18.35
C GLU A 207 -11.84 -22.53 -19.02
N LEU A 208 -10.77 -21.88 -18.53
CA LEU A 208 -9.42 -22.09 -19.06
C LEU A 208 -8.85 -23.46 -18.68
N LEU A 209 -9.11 -23.97 -17.46
CA LEU A 209 -8.70 -25.32 -17.04
C LEU A 209 -9.43 -26.42 -17.79
N ARG A 210 -10.61 -26.13 -18.37
CA ARG A 210 -11.30 -27.03 -19.31
C ARG A 210 -10.73 -26.96 -20.72
N GLU A 211 -10.46 -25.73 -21.18
CA GLU A 211 -9.93 -25.48 -22.52
C GLU A 211 -9.19 -24.14 -22.59
N GLY A 212 -7.87 -24.15 -22.83
CA GLY A 212 -7.06 -22.95 -23.04
C GLY A 212 -5.96 -22.71 -22.00
N ALA A 213 -5.76 -23.64 -21.04
CA ALA A 213 -4.63 -23.58 -20.11
C ALA A 213 -3.30 -23.92 -20.81
N ASP A 214 -2.20 -23.28 -20.35
CA ASP A 214 -0.83 -23.68 -20.71
C ASP A 214 -0.46 -24.94 -19.90
N THR A 215 -0.85 -26.11 -20.43
CA THR A 215 -0.67 -27.41 -19.75
C THR A 215 0.80 -27.79 -19.59
N GLU A 216 1.67 -27.32 -20.46
CA GLU A 216 3.12 -27.55 -20.37
C GLU A 216 3.70 -26.78 -19.18
N TYR A 217 3.33 -25.48 -19.06
CA TYR A 217 3.74 -24.67 -17.92
C TYR A 217 3.22 -25.25 -16.60
N LEU A 218 1.95 -25.63 -16.54
CA LEU A 218 1.36 -26.20 -15.33
C LEU A 218 2.05 -27.51 -14.92
N ALA A 219 2.34 -28.40 -15.86
CA ALA A 219 3.04 -29.64 -15.57
C ALA A 219 4.47 -29.42 -15.01
N ALA A 220 5.17 -28.39 -15.50
CA ALA A 220 6.53 -28.07 -15.08
C ALA A 220 6.57 -27.28 -13.76
N HIS A 221 5.68 -26.30 -13.58
CA HIS A 221 5.83 -25.24 -12.58
C HIS A 221 4.65 -25.11 -11.60
N ALA A 222 3.70 -26.04 -11.57
CA ALA A 222 2.57 -25.99 -10.66
C ALA A 222 2.33 -27.29 -9.91
N THR A 223 1.75 -27.19 -8.72
CA THR A 223 1.22 -28.29 -7.92
C THR A 223 -0.23 -28.00 -7.57
N ARG A 224 -0.99 -29.04 -7.24
CA ARG A 224 -2.38 -28.97 -6.78
C ARG A 224 -3.35 -28.32 -7.80
N VAL A 225 -3.12 -28.61 -9.08
CA VAL A 225 -3.95 -28.11 -10.19
C VAL A 225 -5.36 -28.70 -10.14
N ASP A 226 -5.50 -29.98 -9.76
CA ASP A 226 -6.79 -30.65 -9.68
C ASP A 226 -7.67 -30.08 -8.55
N GLU A 227 -7.07 -29.77 -7.40
CA GLU A 227 -7.78 -29.11 -6.29
C GLU A 227 -8.22 -27.69 -6.67
N LEU A 228 -7.38 -26.92 -7.41
CA LEU A 228 -7.82 -25.64 -7.96
C LEU A 228 -9.02 -25.81 -8.90
N LYS A 229 -8.97 -26.83 -9.77
CA LYS A 229 -10.06 -27.14 -10.71
C LYS A 229 -11.36 -27.48 -9.99
N GLU A 230 -11.30 -28.27 -8.92
CA GLU A 230 -12.45 -28.59 -8.07
C GLU A 230 -12.99 -27.34 -7.38
N ALA A 231 -12.11 -26.49 -6.84
CA ALA A 231 -12.49 -25.27 -6.13
C ALA A 231 -13.23 -24.25 -7.01
N VAL A 232 -12.86 -24.14 -8.30
CA VAL A 232 -13.49 -23.19 -9.21
C VAL A 232 -14.68 -23.77 -9.98
N GLU A 233 -14.96 -25.08 -9.89
CA GLU A 233 -16.04 -25.73 -10.63
C GLU A 233 -17.43 -25.11 -10.40
N PRO A 234 -17.81 -24.62 -9.20
CA PRO A 234 -19.10 -23.97 -8.97
C PRO A 234 -19.29 -22.62 -9.70
N TYR A 235 -18.22 -22.03 -10.27
CA TYR A 235 -18.22 -20.69 -10.85
C TYR A 235 -18.45 -20.75 -12.37
N ASP A 236 -19.56 -21.36 -12.80
CA ASP A 236 -20.00 -21.30 -14.19
C ASP A 236 -20.47 -19.88 -14.57
N GLU A 237 -20.79 -19.66 -15.85
CA GLU A 237 -21.22 -18.38 -16.36
C GLU A 237 -22.42 -17.82 -15.60
N ALA A 238 -23.44 -18.66 -15.33
CA ALA A 238 -24.65 -18.24 -14.66
C ALA A 238 -24.43 -17.86 -13.19
N ALA A 239 -23.66 -18.66 -12.45
CA ALA A 239 -23.30 -18.38 -11.06
C ALA A 239 -22.44 -17.11 -10.97
N SER A 240 -21.46 -16.97 -11.82
CA SER A 240 -20.55 -15.81 -11.85
C SER A 240 -21.27 -14.52 -12.26
N ALA A 241 -22.15 -14.57 -13.26
CA ALA A 241 -23.01 -13.45 -13.62
C ALA A 241 -23.92 -13.02 -12.45
N ARG A 242 -24.54 -13.98 -11.76
CA ARG A 242 -25.38 -13.70 -10.58
C ARG A 242 -24.57 -13.03 -9.44
N ILE A 243 -23.35 -13.52 -9.16
CA ILE A 243 -22.51 -13.00 -8.07
C ILE A 243 -21.98 -11.62 -8.44
N THR A 244 -21.37 -11.47 -9.61
CA THR A 244 -20.73 -10.23 -10.06
C THR A 244 -21.73 -9.17 -10.49
N GLY A 245 -22.93 -9.61 -10.94
CA GLY A 245 -23.93 -8.77 -11.60
C GLY A 245 -23.44 -8.21 -12.94
N LEU A 246 -22.50 -8.90 -13.57
CA LEU A 246 -22.11 -8.68 -14.97
C LEU A 246 -23.05 -9.43 -15.90
N ASP A 247 -23.17 -8.97 -17.14
CA ASP A 247 -23.88 -9.70 -18.16
C ASP A 247 -23.06 -10.93 -18.60
N PRO A 248 -23.69 -12.11 -18.86
CA PRO A 248 -22.97 -13.26 -19.39
C PRO A 248 -22.13 -12.98 -20.64
N THR A 249 -22.58 -12.08 -21.49
CA THR A 249 -21.82 -11.65 -22.69
C THR A 249 -20.52 -10.91 -22.34
N GLU A 250 -20.49 -10.19 -21.22
CA GLU A 250 -19.27 -9.52 -20.73
C GLU A 250 -18.25 -10.54 -20.22
N LEU A 251 -18.72 -11.57 -19.49
CA LEU A 251 -17.87 -12.70 -19.03
C LEU A 251 -17.28 -13.46 -20.22
N ALA A 252 -18.12 -13.80 -21.18
CA ALA A 252 -17.72 -14.51 -22.40
C ALA A 252 -16.71 -13.68 -23.23
N ALA A 253 -16.90 -12.36 -23.33
CA ALA A 253 -16.01 -11.47 -24.06
C ALA A 253 -14.59 -11.41 -23.43
N LEU A 254 -14.49 -11.32 -22.10
CA LEU A 254 -13.20 -11.35 -21.41
C LEU A 254 -12.51 -12.71 -21.56
N LEU A 255 -13.26 -13.81 -21.39
CA LEU A 255 -12.73 -15.17 -21.59
C LEU A 255 -12.18 -15.35 -23.01
N ALA A 256 -12.94 -14.88 -24.03
CA ALA A 256 -12.50 -14.92 -25.42
C ALA A 256 -11.23 -14.09 -25.66
N ALA A 257 -11.09 -12.93 -24.98
CA ALA A 257 -9.88 -12.13 -25.04
C ALA A 257 -8.69 -12.88 -24.44
N VAL A 258 -8.85 -13.51 -23.24
CA VAL A 258 -7.78 -14.30 -22.63
C VAL A 258 -7.36 -15.47 -23.51
N ARG A 259 -8.30 -16.22 -24.07
CA ARG A 259 -8.01 -17.32 -25.00
C ARG A 259 -7.30 -16.86 -26.28
N ARG A 260 -7.70 -15.73 -26.84
CA ARG A 260 -7.12 -15.17 -28.08
C ARG A 260 -5.67 -14.74 -27.89
N HIS A 261 -5.35 -14.08 -26.76
CA HIS A 261 -4.01 -13.59 -26.47
C HIS A 261 -3.10 -14.66 -25.85
N GLY A 262 -3.67 -15.65 -25.19
CA GLY A 262 -2.97 -16.74 -24.49
C GLY A 262 -2.30 -16.28 -23.21
N ARG A 263 -1.39 -15.28 -23.28
CA ARG A 263 -0.74 -14.68 -22.12
C ARG A 263 -1.29 -13.30 -21.84
N LEU A 264 -1.23 -12.90 -20.55
CA LEU A 264 -1.67 -11.57 -20.10
C LEU A 264 -0.76 -11.02 -19.00
N SER A 265 -0.65 -9.70 -18.97
CA SER A 265 -0.23 -9.00 -17.74
C SER A 265 -1.47 -8.68 -16.92
N LEU A 266 -1.40 -8.96 -15.62
CA LEU A 266 -2.50 -8.70 -14.68
C LEU A 266 -1.97 -7.95 -13.47
N GLN A 267 -2.70 -6.93 -13.03
CA GLN A 267 -2.46 -6.24 -11.77
C GLN A 267 -3.76 -5.99 -11.02
N THR A 268 -3.73 -6.24 -9.73
CA THR A 268 -4.78 -5.87 -8.78
C THR A 268 -4.47 -4.51 -8.15
N GLY A 269 -5.37 -3.95 -7.38
CA GLY A 269 -5.14 -2.69 -6.66
C GLY A 269 -5.89 -2.61 -5.34
N THR A 270 -5.88 -1.43 -4.71
CA THR A 270 -6.55 -1.21 -3.42
C THR A 270 -8.06 -1.42 -3.49
N GLY A 271 -8.67 -1.30 -4.66
CA GLY A 271 -10.09 -1.64 -4.85
C GLY A 271 -10.41 -3.10 -4.57
N THR A 272 -9.44 -4.00 -4.80
CA THR A 272 -9.59 -5.43 -4.49
C THR A 272 -8.98 -5.80 -3.14
N SER A 273 -7.79 -5.25 -2.77
CA SER A 273 -7.11 -5.61 -1.52
C SER A 273 -7.81 -5.09 -0.27
N MET A 274 -8.63 -4.05 -0.40
CA MET A 274 -9.39 -3.44 0.70
C MET A 274 -10.86 -3.91 0.75
N ALA A 275 -11.27 -4.79 -0.16
CA ALA A 275 -12.63 -5.31 -0.28
C ALA A 275 -12.80 -6.67 0.43
N PRO A 276 -14.04 -7.12 0.67
CA PRO A 276 -14.29 -8.51 1.04
C PRO A 276 -13.66 -9.47 0.01
N ALA A 277 -13.28 -10.67 0.45
CA ALA A 277 -12.62 -11.68 -0.40
C ALA A 277 -11.31 -11.24 -1.06
N ALA A 278 -10.57 -10.28 -0.45
CA ALA A 278 -9.31 -9.77 -0.97
C ALA A 278 -8.27 -10.87 -1.21
N ASN A 279 -8.13 -11.81 -0.26
CA ASN A 279 -7.19 -12.93 -0.38
C ASN A 279 -7.55 -13.85 -1.55
N LEU A 280 -8.83 -14.11 -1.74
CA LEU A 280 -9.33 -14.95 -2.84
C LEU A 280 -9.10 -14.28 -4.20
N THR A 281 -9.40 -12.99 -4.31
CA THR A 281 -9.12 -12.22 -5.54
C THR A 281 -7.63 -12.24 -5.87
N GLN A 282 -6.78 -12.03 -4.86
CA GLN A 282 -5.33 -12.05 -5.05
C GLN A 282 -4.80 -13.45 -5.41
N TRP A 283 -5.30 -14.51 -4.76
CA TRP A 283 -4.95 -15.88 -5.08
C TRP A 283 -5.33 -16.25 -6.51
N LEU A 284 -6.60 -16.06 -6.88
CA LEU A 284 -7.10 -16.43 -8.20
C LEU A 284 -6.47 -15.59 -9.33
N ALA A 285 -6.05 -14.35 -9.03
CA ALA A 285 -5.28 -13.54 -9.97
C ALA A 285 -3.90 -14.17 -10.27
N VAL A 286 -3.20 -14.66 -9.24
CA VAL A 286 -1.91 -15.37 -9.42
C VAL A 286 -2.11 -16.72 -10.11
N ALA A 287 -3.15 -17.46 -9.72
CA ALA A 287 -3.50 -18.73 -10.36
C ALA A 287 -3.82 -18.52 -11.85
N LEU A 288 -4.50 -17.43 -12.22
CA LEU A 288 -4.76 -17.10 -13.63
C LEU A 288 -3.47 -16.85 -14.42
N LEU A 289 -2.50 -16.14 -13.82
CA LEU A 289 -1.18 -15.95 -14.44
C LEU A 289 -0.44 -17.29 -14.63
N ALA A 290 -0.56 -18.22 -13.67
CA ALA A 290 0.03 -19.55 -13.80
C ALA A 290 -0.68 -20.40 -14.86
N VAL A 291 -2.01 -20.43 -14.86
CA VAL A 291 -2.83 -21.23 -15.80
C VAL A 291 -2.62 -20.78 -17.26
N THR A 292 -2.33 -19.50 -17.47
CA THR A 292 -2.03 -18.94 -18.80
C THR A 292 -0.54 -18.95 -19.15
N GLY A 293 0.33 -19.53 -18.32
CA GLY A 293 1.78 -19.52 -18.52
C GLY A 293 2.37 -18.12 -18.62
N SER A 294 1.79 -17.14 -17.89
CA SER A 294 2.15 -15.72 -17.95
C SER A 294 3.24 -15.31 -16.95
N LEU A 295 3.58 -16.17 -15.97
CA LEU A 295 4.60 -15.87 -14.97
C LEU A 295 6.01 -15.99 -15.57
N GLU A 296 6.83 -14.98 -15.36
CA GLU A 296 8.23 -14.86 -15.82
C GLU A 296 8.46 -15.13 -17.32
N ARG A 297 7.47 -14.82 -18.15
CA ARG A 297 7.54 -14.98 -19.61
C ARG A 297 7.16 -13.69 -20.35
N PRO A 298 7.76 -13.42 -21.52
CA PRO A 298 7.40 -12.25 -22.34
C PRO A 298 5.90 -12.21 -22.65
N GLY A 299 5.33 -11.01 -22.55
CA GLY A 299 3.89 -10.76 -22.71
C GLY A 299 3.03 -11.01 -21.46
N GLY A 300 3.61 -11.61 -20.45
CA GLY A 300 3.02 -11.83 -19.14
C GLY A 300 3.52 -10.83 -18.09
N VAL A 301 4.00 -11.36 -16.97
CA VAL A 301 4.57 -10.58 -15.87
C VAL A 301 5.97 -11.10 -15.51
N TRP A 302 6.79 -10.26 -14.89
CA TRP A 302 8.10 -10.63 -14.42
C TRP A 302 8.32 -10.12 -12.98
N PHE A 303 9.24 -10.71 -12.24
CA PHE A 303 9.60 -10.29 -10.89
C PHE A 303 10.90 -9.50 -10.93
N ASN A 304 10.86 -8.25 -10.44
CA ASN A 304 12.06 -7.44 -10.34
C ASN A 304 12.87 -7.88 -9.11
N PRO A 305 14.09 -8.41 -9.28
CA PRO A 305 14.91 -8.85 -8.15
C PRO A 305 15.51 -7.70 -7.33
N GLY A 306 15.36 -6.47 -7.80
CA GLY A 306 15.94 -5.27 -7.21
C GLY A 306 17.39 -5.04 -7.66
N PHE A 307 17.67 -3.80 -8.01
CA PHE A 307 19.01 -3.37 -8.45
C PHE A 307 20.01 -3.36 -7.28
N VAL A 308 19.57 -2.87 -6.10
CA VAL A 308 20.39 -2.82 -4.88
C VAL A 308 20.21 -4.03 -3.98
N GLN A 309 19.10 -4.75 -4.12
CA GLN A 309 18.82 -5.95 -3.32
C GLN A 309 19.34 -7.24 -3.94
N GLY A 310 19.29 -7.40 -5.28
CA GLY A 310 19.80 -8.53 -6.01
C GLY A 310 19.26 -9.88 -5.54
N LEU A 311 17.92 -10.01 -5.43
CA LEU A 311 17.27 -11.22 -4.89
C LEU A 311 17.51 -12.46 -5.77
N ASP A 312 17.75 -12.27 -7.06
CA ASP A 312 18.06 -13.32 -8.03
C ASP A 312 19.45 -13.93 -7.86
N GLN A 313 20.36 -13.26 -7.12
CA GLN A 313 21.73 -13.70 -6.90
C GLN A 313 21.89 -14.63 -5.69
N ARG A 314 20.79 -15.05 -5.07
CA ARG A 314 20.82 -15.86 -3.86
C ARG A 314 19.59 -16.78 -3.76
N PRO A 315 19.73 -17.94 -3.09
CA PRO A 315 18.57 -18.77 -2.76
C PRO A 315 17.59 -18.00 -1.89
N GLY A 316 16.29 -18.17 -2.15
CA GLY A 316 15.24 -17.69 -1.26
C GLY A 316 15.24 -18.47 0.05
N THR A 317 14.86 -17.79 1.11
CA THR A 317 14.55 -18.43 2.40
C THR A 317 13.05 -18.33 2.58
N PRO A 318 12.34 -19.43 2.81
CA PRO A 318 10.92 -19.38 3.10
C PRO A 318 10.62 -18.46 4.29
N ASP A 319 9.55 -17.71 4.18
CA ASP A 319 9.08 -16.88 5.31
C ASP A 319 8.67 -17.79 6.48
N PRO A 320 8.93 -17.38 7.73
CA PRO A 320 8.47 -18.13 8.89
C PRO A 320 6.93 -18.17 8.93
N GLU A 321 6.41 -19.18 9.61
CA GLU A 321 4.97 -19.23 9.92
C GLU A 321 4.56 -18.00 10.75
N PRO A 322 3.32 -17.52 10.57
CA PRO A 322 2.82 -16.40 11.36
C PRO A 322 2.84 -16.69 12.86
N GLU A 323 3.24 -15.71 13.64
CA GLU A 323 3.18 -15.76 15.09
C GLU A 323 1.78 -15.28 15.57
N PRO A 324 1.35 -15.61 16.80
CA PRO A 324 0.18 -15.03 17.40
C PRO A 324 0.21 -13.49 17.39
N GLY A 325 -0.94 -12.87 17.33
CA GLY A 325 -1.10 -11.43 17.41
C GLY A 325 -0.72 -10.83 18.76
N PRO A 326 -0.91 -9.53 18.95
CA PRO A 326 -0.60 -8.88 20.22
C PRO A 326 -1.58 -9.32 21.32
N ARG A 327 -1.29 -8.95 22.57
CA ARG A 327 -2.03 -9.45 23.75
C ARG A 327 -3.54 -9.22 23.70
N SER A 328 -3.97 -8.08 23.17
CA SER A 328 -5.40 -7.75 23.04
C SER A 328 -6.11 -8.49 21.89
N ARG A 329 -5.36 -8.94 20.88
CA ARG A 329 -5.88 -9.55 19.66
C ARG A 329 -5.01 -10.73 19.19
N PRO A 330 -4.85 -11.77 20.02
CA PRO A 330 -3.96 -12.91 19.71
C PRO A 330 -4.40 -13.72 18.48
N GLU A 331 -5.66 -13.61 18.08
CA GLU A 331 -6.22 -14.25 16.90
C GLU A 331 -5.80 -13.59 15.57
N LEU A 332 -5.30 -12.37 15.60
CA LEU A 332 -4.85 -11.65 14.39
C LEU A 332 -3.34 -11.83 14.22
N PRO A 333 -2.88 -12.56 13.20
CA PRO A 333 -1.52 -13.04 13.14
C PRO A 333 -0.49 -11.93 12.93
N ARG A 334 0.68 -12.07 13.57
CA ARG A 334 1.88 -11.30 13.30
C ARG A 334 2.60 -11.91 12.09
N GLN A 335 2.73 -11.15 11.02
CA GLN A 335 3.33 -11.62 9.77
C GLN A 335 4.51 -10.75 9.36
N GLY A 336 5.60 -11.37 8.90
CA GLY A 336 6.81 -10.62 8.51
C GLY A 336 7.38 -9.74 9.63
N GLY A 337 7.13 -10.10 10.90
CA GLY A 337 7.53 -9.31 12.06
C GLY A 337 6.66 -8.09 12.34
N GLU A 338 5.47 -7.97 11.74
CA GLU A 338 4.55 -6.84 11.89
C GLU A 338 3.20 -7.30 12.46
N TYR A 339 2.67 -6.56 13.43
CA TYR A 339 1.30 -6.73 13.89
C TYR A 339 0.32 -6.00 12.97
N PRO A 340 -0.91 -6.49 12.80
CA PRO A 340 -1.96 -5.74 12.09
C PRO A 340 -2.18 -4.38 12.75
N SER A 341 -2.09 -3.28 11.97
CA SER A 341 -2.10 -1.92 12.52
C SER A 341 -3.38 -1.54 13.23
N ILE A 342 -4.51 -2.20 12.95
CA ILE A 342 -5.76 -2.00 13.69
C ILE A 342 -5.64 -2.38 15.17
N THR A 343 -4.81 -3.37 15.49
CA THR A 343 -4.61 -3.84 16.88
C THR A 343 -3.89 -2.84 17.76
N MET A 344 -3.22 -1.86 17.15
CA MET A 344 -2.51 -0.80 17.87
C MET A 344 -3.44 0.01 18.78
N VAL A 345 -4.68 0.23 18.35
CA VAL A 345 -5.70 0.94 19.14
C VAL A 345 -6.11 0.09 20.34
N ASP A 346 -6.36 -1.21 20.13
CA ASP A 346 -6.70 -2.15 21.20
C ASP A 346 -5.57 -2.25 22.24
N GLU A 347 -4.31 -2.28 21.77
CA GLU A 347 -3.12 -2.31 22.64
C GLU A 347 -2.92 -1.02 23.46
N MET A 348 -3.22 0.15 22.87
CA MET A 348 -3.19 1.43 23.60
C MET A 348 -4.29 1.51 24.67
N GLU A 349 -5.52 1.15 24.35
CA GLU A 349 -6.65 1.13 25.29
C GLU A 349 -6.45 0.14 26.43
N ALA A 350 -5.85 -1.01 26.14
CA ALA A 350 -5.48 -2.00 27.16
C ALA A 350 -4.27 -1.58 28.01
N GLY A 351 -3.59 -0.47 27.70
CA GLY A 351 -2.38 -0.03 28.37
C GLY A 351 -1.15 -0.91 28.11
N ASN A 352 -1.20 -1.78 27.10
CA ASN A 352 -0.07 -2.59 26.66
C ASN A 352 0.95 -1.75 25.87
N ILE A 353 0.49 -0.77 25.07
CA ILE A 353 1.33 0.26 24.45
C ILE A 353 1.18 1.55 25.25
N ARG A 354 2.28 2.06 25.78
CA ARG A 354 2.38 3.30 26.57
C ARG A 354 3.22 4.36 25.92
N ALA A 355 4.04 3.99 24.95
CA ALA A 355 4.77 4.90 24.09
C ALA A 355 4.59 4.47 22.63
N LEU A 356 4.12 5.38 21.78
CA LEU A 356 3.92 5.14 20.36
C LEU A 356 4.70 6.15 19.53
N PHE A 357 5.56 5.65 18.65
CA PHE A 357 6.26 6.43 17.63
C PHE A 357 5.49 6.35 16.31
N VAL A 358 4.97 7.48 15.84
CA VAL A 358 4.30 7.58 14.54
C VAL A 358 5.27 8.22 13.55
N LEU A 359 5.81 7.40 12.66
CA LEU A 359 6.85 7.79 11.71
C LEU A 359 6.21 8.03 10.33
N GLY A 360 6.01 9.29 9.96
CA GLY A 360 5.54 9.68 8.63
C GLY A 360 4.16 9.11 8.25
N GLY A 361 3.18 9.15 9.16
CA GLY A 361 1.83 8.64 8.94
C GLY A 361 0.74 9.45 9.63
N ASN A 362 -0.51 9.30 9.17
CA ASN A 362 -1.69 9.91 9.76
C ASN A 362 -2.70 8.82 10.15
N LEU A 363 -2.66 8.39 11.41
CA LEU A 363 -3.50 7.32 11.94
C LEU A 363 -4.99 7.67 11.92
N VAL A 364 -5.33 8.94 12.15
CA VAL A 364 -6.71 9.44 12.17
C VAL A 364 -7.39 9.31 10.80
N ALA A 365 -6.62 9.47 9.72
CA ALA A 365 -7.12 9.34 8.36
C ALA A 365 -6.95 7.91 7.79
N ALA A 366 -6.06 7.10 8.36
CA ALA A 366 -5.69 5.80 7.84
C ALA A 366 -6.44 4.65 8.51
N LEU A 367 -6.59 4.67 9.85
CA LEU A 367 -7.26 3.59 10.58
C LEU A 367 -8.78 3.75 10.58
N PRO A 368 -9.53 2.65 10.65
CA PRO A 368 -10.96 2.68 10.92
C PRO A 368 -11.27 3.33 12.26
N ASP A 369 -12.50 3.83 12.41
CA ASP A 369 -12.99 4.43 13.65
C ASP A 369 -12.13 5.61 14.15
N ALA A 370 -12.10 6.67 13.34
CA ALA A 370 -11.25 7.84 13.58
C ALA A 370 -11.44 8.50 14.97
N ALA A 371 -12.63 8.41 15.55
CA ALA A 371 -12.90 8.96 16.89
C ALA A 371 -12.17 8.14 17.97
N ARG A 372 -12.30 6.81 17.91
CA ARG A 372 -11.62 5.87 18.81
C ARG A 372 -10.10 6.02 18.73
N VAL A 373 -9.56 6.15 17.50
CA VAL A 373 -8.13 6.40 17.28
C VAL A 373 -7.65 7.66 17.99
N LYS A 374 -8.41 8.77 17.87
CA LYS A 374 -8.07 10.02 18.54
C LYS A 374 -8.07 9.89 20.07
N ASP A 375 -9.06 9.19 20.61
CA ASP A 375 -9.22 9.01 22.06
C ASP A 375 -8.12 8.10 22.63
N ALA A 376 -7.76 7.01 21.94
CA ALA A 376 -6.65 6.13 22.32
C ALA A 376 -5.30 6.89 22.32
N LEU A 377 -5.05 7.71 21.29
CA LEU A 377 -3.83 8.54 21.22
C LEU A 377 -3.76 9.55 22.36
N ARG A 378 -4.87 10.20 22.72
CA ARG A 378 -4.92 11.17 23.84
C ARG A 378 -4.65 10.52 25.19
N GLN A 379 -5.03 9.25 25.36
CA GLN A 379 -4.83 8.49 26.60
C GLN A 379 -3.45 7.85 26.68
N THR A 380 -2.72 7.75 25.59
CA THR A 380 -1.37 7.16 25.55
C THR A 380 -0.35 8.14 26.15
N PRO A 381 0.40 7.73 27.18
CA PRO A 381 1.29 8.64 27.91
C PRO A 381 2.34 9.34 27.07
N VAL A 382 2.89 8.63 26.07
CA VAL A 382 3.91 9.15 25.16
C VAL A 382 3.49 8.89 23.71
N VAL A 383 3.28 9.94 22.96
CA VAL A 383 3.05 9.90 21.50
C VAL A 383 4.07 10.77 20.81
N VAL A 384 5.01 10.13 20.12
CA VAL A 384 6.07 10.79 19.34
C VAL A 384 5.65 10.80 17.88
N VAL A 385 5.61 11.97 17.27
CA VAL A 385 5.28 12.12 15.84
C VAL A 385 6.46 12.68 15.08
N SER A 386 6.97 11.94 14.10
CA SER A 386 7.96 12.43 13.14
C SER A 386 7.25 12.84 11.85
N ASP A 387 7.22 14.13 11.57
CA ASP A 387 6.53 14.66 10.39
C ASP A 387 7.28 15.89 9.82
N VAL A 388 6.86 16.32 8.64
CA VAL A 388 7.40 17.50 7.96
C VAL A 388 6.54 18.74 8.16
N GLN A 389 5.29 18.60 8.60
CA GLN A 389 4.33 19.71 8.78
C GLN A 389 3.38 19.47 9.94
N HIS A 390 2.77 20.55 10.43
CA HIS A 390 1.66 20.48 11.36
C HIS A 390 0.43 19.80 10.73
N GLY A 391 -0.30 19.01 11.51
CA GLY A 391 -1.51 18.33 11.08
C GLY A 391 -2.13 17.48 12.18
N ASP A 392 -3.11 16.63 11.82
CA ASP A 392 -3.90 15.83 12.77
C ASP A 392 -3.03 15.08 13.80
N MET A 393 -1.90 14.54 13.37
CA MET A 393 -1.04 13.75 14.25
C MET A 393 -0.22 14.61 15.20
N THR A 394 0.32 15.75 14.76
CA THR A 394 1.06 16.66 15.64
C THR A 394 0.16 17.26 16.70
N GLU A 395 -1.13 17.50 16.38
CA GLU A 395 -2.11 17.96 17.36
C GLU A 395 -2.37 16.96 18.50
N LEU A 396 -2.14 15.68 18.27
CA LEU A 396 -2.30 14.60 19.25
C LEU A 396 -0.99 14.18 19.90
N ALA A 397 0.15 14.65 19.38
CA ALA A 397 1.48 14.28 19.86
C ALA A 397 1.81 14.90 21.23
N THR A 398 2.61 14.18 22.03
CA THR A 398 3.32 14.73 23.19
C THR A 398 4.66 15.32 22.78
N HIS A 399 5.33 14.69 21.81
CA HIS A 399 6.64 15.07 21.26
C HIS A 399 6.57 15.09 19.73
N VAL A 400 7.12 16.12 19.11
CA VAL A 400 7.17 16.24 17.65
C VAL A 400 8.61 16.35 17.18
N PHE A 401 9.02 15.42 16.35
CA PHE A 401 10.28 15.44 15.63
C PHE A 401 10.09 16.15 14.28
N ALA A 402 10.64 17.37 14.16
CA ALA A 402 10.62 18.11 12.91
C ALA A 402 11.62 17.49 11.92
N ALA A 403 11.10 16.79 10.92
CA ALA A 403 11.89 16.02 9.97
C ALA A 403 12.30 16.83 8.72
N ALA A 404 13.46 16.50 8.19
CA ALA A 404 13.87 16.90 6.85
C ALA A 404 12.85 16.41 5.80
N GLY A 405 12.47 17.28 4.88
CA GLY A 405 11.62 16.92 3.75
C GLY A 405 12.39 16.18 2.64
N PRO A 406 11.70 15.61 1.65
CA PRO A 406 12.34 14.82 0.59
C PRO A 406 13.33 15.60 -0.28
N LEU A 407 13.28 16.95 -0.29
CA LEU A 407 14.24 17.79 -1.00
C LEU A 407 15.48 18.14 -0.15
N GLU A 408 15.45 17.93 1.17
CA GLU A 408 16.47 18.29 2.16
C GLU A 408 17.37 17.12 2.57
N ARG A 409 17.14 15.91 2.04
CA ARG A 409 17.89 14.69 2.39
C ARG A 409 18.36 13.93 1.16
N ALA A 410 19.41 13.13 1.33
CA ALA A 410 19.78 12.13 0.34
C ALA A 410 18.94 10.85 0.51
N ASP A 411 18.73 10.11 -0.59
CA ASP A 411 17.96 8.86 -0.55
C ASP A 411 18.34 7.87 -1.67
N LEU A 412 17.92 6.61 -1.47
CA LEU A 412 17.97 5.52 -2.44
C LEU A 412 16.60 4.83 -2.51
N PRO A 413 16.20 4.27 -3.65
CA PRO A 413 14.89 3.62 -3.82
C PRO A 413 14.85 2.22 -3.17
N HIS A 414 15.26 2.08 -1.91
CA HIS A 414 15.42 0.79 -1.24
C HIS A 414 14.12 -0.01 -1.17
N PHE A 415 13.01 0.61 -0.74
CA PHE A 415 11.72 -0.06 -0.67
C PHE A 415 11.15 -0.31 -2.07
N SER A 416 11.25 0.67 -2.97
CA SER A 416 10.71 0.57 -4.33
C SER A 416 11.62 -0.18 -5.31
N ASP A 417 12.76 -0.66 -4.89
CA ASP A 417 13.76 -1.33 -5.71
C ASP A 417 13.18 -2.54 -6.47
N CYS A 418 12.48 -3.43 -5.75
CA CYS A 418 11.78 -4.58 -6.35
C CYS A 418 10.39 -4.25 -6.92
N LEU A 419 9.92 -3.00 -6.77
CA LEU A 419 8.60 -2.57 -7.20
C LEU A 419 8.62 -1.76 -8.51
N ALA A 420 9.79 -1.47 -9.04
CA ALA A 420 9.95 -0.75 -10.29
C ALA A 420 9.74 -1.68 -11.50
N PRO A 421 9.14 -1.18 -12.60
CA PRO A 421 9.00 -1.95 -13.83
C PRO A 421 10.29 -1.96 -14.68
N THR A 422 11.38 -1.42 -14.15
CA THR A 422 12.71 -1.38 -14.74
C THR A 422 13.71 -1.73 -13.64
N LEU A 423 14.64 -2.60 -13.94
CA LEU A 423 15.71 -2.94 -13.01
C LEU A 423 16.71 -1.79 -12.98
N ALA A 424 16.53 -0.85 -12.05
CA ALA A 424 17.28 0.39 -12.01
C ALA A 424 17.36 0.96 -10.58
N ALA A 425 18.42 1.69 -10.29
CA ALA A 425 18.54 2.46 -9.07
C ALA A 425 19.21 3.82 -9.33
N GLN A 426 18.86 4.79 -8.50
CA GLN A 426 19.45 6.13 -8.53
C GLN A 426 19.70 6.62 -7.11
N TYR A 427 20.89 7.14 -6.87
CA TYR A 427 21.14 7.97 -5.71
C TYR A 427 20.55 9.37 -5.95
N THR A 428 19.76 9.85 -5.00
CA THR A 428 19.17 11.20 -5.05
C THR A 428 19.82 12.06 -3.96
N PRO A 429 20.61 13.09 -4.29
CA PRO A 429 21.19 13.99 -3.29
C PRO A 429 20.14 14.94 -2.72
N ALA A 430 20.41 15.53 -1.56
CA ALA A 430 19.67 16.69 -1.11
C ALA A 430 19.84 17.84 -2.14
N VAL A 431 18.71 18.46 -2.54
CA VAL A 431 18.70 19.53 -3.57
C VAL A 431 18.54 20.92 -2.95
N VAL A 432 18.19 20.99 -1.69
CA VAL A 432 18.15 22.23 -0.89
C VAL A 432 18.82 21.98 0.46
N PRO A 433 19.46 23.01 1.06
CA PRO A 433 20.01 22.86 2.40
C PRO A 433 18.91 22.62 3.44
N LEU A 434 19.25 21.90 4.48
CA LEU A 434 18.37 21.71 5.63
C LEU A 434 18.09 23.05 6.30
N GLY A 435 16.83 23.41 6.47
CA GLY A 435 16.40 24.69 7.05
C GLY A 435 15.91 24.57 8.48
N GLY A 436 15.87 25.69 9.21
CA GLY A 436 15.44 25.72 10.61
C GLY A 436 16.33 24.85 11.51
N ASP A 437 15.73 24.29 12.55
CA ASP A 437 16.36 23.28 13.44
C ASP A 437 15.83 21.87 13.14
N ARG A 438 15.48 21.60 11.90
CA ARG A 438 15.06 20.26 11.41
C ARG A 438 16.25 19.30 11.41
N LYS A 439 15.97 18.01 11.57
CA LYS A 439 16.98 16.94 11.45
C LYS A 439 16.55 15.92 10.40
N PRO A 440 17.48 15.17 9.78
CA PRO A 440 17.14 13.94 9.07
C PRO A 440 16.30 13.06 9.98
N ALA A 441 15.22 12.47 9.46
CA ALA A 441 14.23 11.79 10.30
C ALA A 441 14.78 10.59 11.12
N TRP A 442 15.89 10.01 10.70
CA TRP A 442 16.61 8.97 11.45
C TRP A 442 17.39 9.50 12.65
N TRP A 443 17.84 10.78 12.62
CA TRP A 443 18.76 11.35 13.61
C TRP A 443 18.17 11.37 15.04
N PRO A 444 16.93 11.85 15.29
CA PRO A 444 16.39 11.88 16.65
C PRO A 444 16.18 10.47 17.23
N LEU A 445 15.94 9.46 16.39
CA LEU A 445 15.89 8.07 16.84
C LEU A 445 17.28 7.56 17.27
N ALA A 446 18.33 7.92 16.53
CA ALA A 446 19.71 7.57 16.89
C ALA A 446 20.15 8.28 18.18
N ALA A 447 19.85 9.59 18.30
CA ALA A 447 20.13 10.37 19.51
C ALA A 447 19.42 9.83 20.76
N LEU A 448 18.15 9.47 20.63
CA LEU A 448 17.40 8.83 21.71
C LEU A 448 17.97 7.45 22.07
N ALA A 449 18.34 6.66 21.07
CA ALA A 449 18.94 5.34 21.29
C ALA A 449 20.24 5.44 22.12
N GLU A 450 21.12 6.39 21.80
CA GLU A 450 22.34 6.62 22.59
C GLU A 450 22.04 6.96 24.05
N ARG A 451 21.05 7.82 24.33
CA ARG A 451 20.59 8.13 25.69
C ARG A 451 20.09 6.89 26.42
N LEU A 452 19.44 5.96 25.71
CA LEU A 452 18.96 4.68 26.27
C LEU A 452 20.06 3.61 26.35
N GLY A 453 21.31 3.92 25.98
CA GLY A 453 22.43 2.96 25.99
C GLY A 453 22.43 2.00 24.79
N LEU A 454 21.70 2.34 23.72
CA LEU A 454 21.59 1.56 22.48
C LEU A 454 22.44 2.21 21.37
N SER A 455 22.74 1.45 20.29
CA SER A 455 23.49 1.99 19.15
C SER A 455 22.78 1.67 17.84
N LEU A 456 22.32 2.72 17.13
CA LEU A 456 21.73 2.56 15.80
C LEU A 456 22.75 2.74 14.67
N LEU A 457 23.76 3.55 14.87
CA LEU A 457 24.74 3.89 13.84
C LEU A 457 25.71 2.75 13.55
N PRO A 458 26.37 2.76 12.39
CA PRO A 458 27.47 1.85 12.08
C PRO A 458 28.60 1.98 13.12
N LEU A 459 29.30 0.89 13.37
CA LEU A 459 30.42 0.89 14.33
C LEU A 459 31.48 1.93 13.94
N GLY A 460 31.84 2.78 14.90
CA GLY A 460 32.83 3.85 14.71
C GLY A 460 32.26 5.16 14.09
N THR A 461 30.96 5.24 13.87
CA THR A 461 30.30 6.48 13.42
C THR A 461 29.72 7.22 14.62
N ALA A 462 30.16 8.44 14.86
CA ALA A 462 29.61 9.31 15.91
C ALA A 462 28.38 10.07 15.38
N LEU A 463 27.40 10.31 16.25
CA LEU A 463 26.12 10.93 15.90
C LEU A 463 26.30 12.34 15.30
N GLU A 464 27.26 13.09 15.83
CA GLU A 464 27.55 14.48 15.45
C GLU A 464 28.07 14.60 14.00
N THR A 465 28.69 13.54 13.49
CA THR A 465 29.31 13.51 12.15
C THR A 465 28.58 12.58 11.18
N ALA A 466 27.62 11.81 11.67
CA ALA A 466 26.85 10.87 10.85
C ALA A 466 26.03 11.60 9.77
N THR A 467 26.03 11.04 8.58
CA THR A 467 25.34 11.57 7.40
C THR A 467 24.33 10.57 6.85
N ASP A 468 23.44 11.04 5.98
CA ASP A 468 22.54 10.14 5.23
C ASP A 468 23.31 9.05 4.49
N ASP A 469 24.46 9.37 3.91
CA ASP A 469 25.28 8.46 3.12
C ASP A 469 25.84 7.28 3.93
N ASP A 470 26.19 7.51 5.20
CA ASP A 470 26.71 6.47 6.09
C ASP A 470 25.65 5.37 6.31
N LEU A 471 24.36 5.76 6.35
CA LEU A 471 23.27 4.82 6.50
C LEU A 471 22.84 4.22 5.14
N LEU A 472 22.78 5.02 4.08
CA LEU A 472 22.41 4.55 2.75
C LEU A 472 23.39 3.51 2.20
N ARG A 473 24.67 3.65 2.49
CA ARG A 473 25.69 2.66 2.13
C ARG A 473 25.34 1.26 2.65
N LEU A 474 24.72 1.16 3.82
CA LEU A 474 24.28 -0.11 4.40
C LEU A 474 23.08 -0.74 3.66
N ARG A 475 22.43 0.01 2.77
CA ARG A 475 21.29 -0.52 1.97
C ARG A 475 21.74 -1.29 0.75
N ILE A 476 22.98 -1.08 0.30
CA ILE A 476 23.57 -1.80 -0.82
C ILE A 476 24.11 -3.14 -0.32
N ARG A 477 23.64 -4.24 -0.88
CA ARG A 477 24.08 -5.58 -0.48
C ARG A 477 25.37 -5.97 -1.20
N PRO A 478 26.49 -6.12 -0.49
CA PRO A 478 27.73 -6.58 -1.12
C PRO A 478 27.55 -7.96 -1.77
N GLY A 479 28.04 -8.12 -3.00
CA GLY A 479 28.05 -9.38 -3.73
C GLY A 479 26.74 -9.78 -4.40
N SER A 480 25.63 -9.01 -4.21
CA SER A 480 24.39 -9.26 -4.93
C SER A 480 23.80 -8.00 -5.61
N ALA A 481 24.09 -6.81 -5.09
CA ALA A 481 23.72 -5.57 -5.77
C ALA A 481 24.46 -5.41 -7.10
N ARG A 482 23.82 -4.76 -8.07
CA ARG A 482 24.37 -4.56 -9.42
C ARG A 482 25.39 -3.41 -9.50
N ALA A 483 25.44 -2.58 -8.47
CA ALA A 483 26.45 -1.52 -8.32
C ALA A 483 26.75 -1.27 -6.84
N THR A 484 27.91 -0.70 -6.58
CA THR A 484 28.31 -0.21 -5.26
C THR A 484 27.63 1.12 -4.96
N PHE A 485 27.63 1.53 -3.69
CA PHE A 485 27.13 2.85 -3.29
C PHE A 485 27.87 3.99 -4.00
N ASP A 486 29.20 3.89 -4.13
CA ASP A 486 30.02 4.93 -4.73
C ASP A 486 29.78 5.07 -6.24
N GLU A 487 29.51 3.97 -6.94
CA GLU A 487 29.10 3.99 -8.34
C GLU A 487 27.73 4.63 -8.51
N LEU A 488 26.74 4.29 -7.67
CA LEU A 488 25.43 4.93 -7.70
C LEU A 488 25.51 6.44 -7.40
N LYS A 489 26.33 6.83 -6.41
CA LYS A 489 26.51 8.22 -6.05
C LYS A 489 27.24 9.04 -7.12
N ALA A 490 28.16 8.43 -7.84
CA ALA A 490 28.90 9.08 -8.94
C ALA A 490 28.09 9.14 -10.25
N ALA A 491 27.05 8.34 -10.40
CA ALA A 491 26.25 8.30 -11.61
C ALA A 491 25.45 9.60 -11.78
N PRO A 492 25.45 10.21 -12.99
CA PRO A 492 24.71 11.45 -13.24
C PRO A 492 23.18 11.24 -13.29
N THR A 493 22.73 10.01 -13.46
CA THR A 493 21.32 9.58 -13.55
C THR A 493 21.18 8.15 -13.06
N ALA A 494 19.99 7.56 -13.16
CA ALA A 494 19.76 6.16 -12.79
C ALA A 494 20.67 5.21 -13.58
N LEU A 495 21.26 4.23 -12.88
CA LEU A 495 21.86 3.07 -13.49
C LEU A 495 20.78 2.04 -13.80
N VAL A 496 20.81 1.45 -14.99
CA VAL A 496 19.84 0.47 -15.49
C VAL A 496 20.56 -0.83 -15.83
N ASP A 497 19.93 -1.94 -15.49
CA ASP A 497 20.33 -3.28 -15.96
C ASP A 497 19.20 -3.84 -16.84
N ASP A 498 19.50 -4.18 -18.09
CA ASP A 498 18.53 -4.70 -19.05
C ASP A 498 18.25 -6.20 -18.85
N ASP A 499 19.11 -6.91 -18.10
CA ASP A 499 18.89 -8.31 -17.77
C ASP A 499 17.87 -8.46 -16.64
N ARG A 500 16.63 -8.78 -17.00
CA ARG A 500 15.53 -9.03 -16.07
C ARG A 500 15.66 -10.32 -15.26
N SER A 501 16.66 -11.15 -15.53
CA SER A 501 16.88 -12.46 -14.89
C SER A 501 15.63 -13.36 -14.90
N LEU A 502 14.87 -13.40 -16.01
CA LEU A 502 13.62 -14.17 -16.10
C LEU A 502 13.79 -15.62 -15.63
N GLY A 503 12.81 -16.15 -14.92
CA GLY A 503 12.82 -17.50 -14.34
C GLY A 503 13.61 -17.61 -13.02
N TRP A 504 14.07 -16.50 -12.44
CA TRP A 504 14.83 -16.55 -11.18
C TRP A 504 13.95 -16.97 -9.99
N VAL A 505 12.67 -16.63 -9.99
CA VAL A 505 11.73 -17.03 -8.93
C VAL A 505 11.56 -18.56 -8.95
N GLU A 506 11.36 -19.13 -10.11
CA GLU A 506 11.24 -20.59 -10.27
C GLU A 506 12.51 -21.33 -9.86
N ARG A 507 13.69 -20.78 -10.19
CA ARG A 507 14.97 -21.42 -9.85
C ARG A 507 15.41 -21.24 -8.40
N ASN A 508 15.16 -20.07 -7.80
CA ASN A 508 15.79 -19.70 -6.54
C ASN A 508 14.80 -19.61 -5.36
N ILE A 509 13.50 -19.42 -5.63
CA ILE A 509 12.51 -19.11 -4.60
C ILE A 509 11.52 -20.25 -4.37
N LEU A 510 10.92 -20.77 -5.46
CA LEU A 510 9.82 -21.71 -5.33
C LEU A 510 10.29 -23.06 -4.76
N PRO A 511 9.53 -23.64 -3.82
CA PRO A 511 9.76 -25.03 -3.42
C PRO A 511 9.68 -25.96 -4.64
N ASP A 512 10.76 -26.69 -4.90
CA ASP A 512 10.88 -27.59 -6.04
C ASP A 512 10.58 -26.95 -7.42
N GLY A 513 10.75 -25.61 -7.53
CA GLY A 513 10.46 -24.85 -8.74
C GLY A 513 8.97 -24.73 -9.09
N ARG A 514 8.06 -24.95 -8.12
CA ARG A 514 6.62 -25.08 -8.38
C ARG A 514 5.76 -24.17 -7.49
N TRP A 515 4.75 -23.57 -8.10
CA TRP A 515 3.70 -22.82 -7.43
C TRP A 515 2.66 -23.75 -6.80
N ASN A 516 2.31 -23.54 -5.53
CA ASN A 516 1.15 -24.18 -4.92
C ASN A 516 -0.13 -23.42 -5.36
N LEU A 517 -0.94 -24.01 -6.25
CA LEU A 517 -2.12 -23.33 -6.80
C LEU A 517 -3.38 -23.44 -5.92
N ALA A 518 -3.39 -24.29 -4.91
CA ALA A 518 -4.57 -24.52 -4.05
C ALA A 518 -4.19 -24.56 -2.55
N PRO A 519 -3.69 -23.45 -1.95
CA PRO A 519 -3.40 -23.39 -0.52
C PRO A 519 -4.66 -23.62 0.33
N GLU A 520 -4.58 -24.53 1.33
CA GLU A 520 -5.72 -24.89 2.19
C GLU A 520 -6.43 -23.69 2.86
N PRO A 521 -5.72 -22.68 3.41
CA PRO A 521 -6.41 -21.54 4.01
C PRO A 521 -7.27 -20.74 3.02
N LEU A 522 -6.88 -20.72 1.74
CA LEU A 522 -7.63 -20.00 0.70
C LEU A 522 -8.81 -20.84 0.17
N LEU A 523 -8.64 -22.17 0.09
CA LEU A 523 -9.74 -23.08 -0.20
C LEU A 523 -10.83 -23.00 0.88
N ALA A 524 -10.45 -22.92 2.15
CA ALA A 524 -11.40 -22.77 3.26
C ALA A 524 -12.16 -21.43 3.16
N GLN A 525 -11.47 -20.31 2.93
CA GLN A 525 -12.13 -19.00 2.77
C GLN A 525 -13.11 -18.96 1.59
N LEU A 526 -12.86 -19.70 0.51
CA LEU A 526 -13.76 -19.74 -0.64
C LEU A 526 -15.14 -20.32 -0.32
N GLN A 527 -15.27 -21.10 0.75
CA GLN A 527 -16.53 -21.73 1.19
C GLN A 527 -17.33 -20.85 2.16
N GLU A 528 -16.75 -19.75 2.68
CA GLU A 528 -17.33 -18.92 3.75
C GLU A 528 -17.83 -17.55 3.25
N LEU A 529 -18.07 -17.40 1.96
CA LEU A 529 -18.40 -16.12 1.35
C LEU A 529 -19.84 -15.69 1.62
N ALA A 530 -19.99 -14.42 2.03
CA ALA A 530 -21.28 -13.78 2.22
C ALA A 530 -21.81 -13.17 0.92
N GLU A 531 -23.15 -13.11 0.78
CA GLU A 531 -23.78 -12.39 -0.33
C GLU A 531 -23.48 -10.87 -0.24
N PRO A 532 -23.18 -10.21 -1.37
CA PRO A 532 -22.91 -8.78 -1.40
C PRO A 532 -24.13 -7.95 -0.97
N ALA A 533 -23.89 -6.89 -0.18
CA ALA A 533 -24.94 -5.94 0.18
C ALA A 533 -25.43 -5.12 -1.03
N PRO A 534 -26.69 -4.62 -1.01
CA PRO A 534 -27.28 -3.90 -2.14
C PRO A 534 -26.64 -2.52 -2.43
N LEU A 535 -26.15 -1.84 -1.39
CA LEU A 535 -25.44 -0.56 -1.50
C LEU A 535 -24.21 -0.57 -0.59
N VAL A 536 -23.05 -0.28 -1.16
CA VAL A 536 -21.78 -0.35 -0.47
C VAL A 536 -20.90 0.88 -0.69
N LEU A 537 -20.09 1.18 0.31
CA LEU A 537 -19.04 2.21 0.23
C LEU A 537 -17.82 1.69 -0.54
N ILE A 538 -17.31 2.51 -1.45
CA ILE A 538 -16.02 2.32 -2.13
C ILE A 538 -15.19 3.62 -2.00
N PRO A 539 -14.16 3.68 -1.14
CA PRO A 539 -13.28 4.83 -1.06
C PRO A 539 -12.53 5.06 -2.37
N ARG A 540 -12.25 6.33 -2.70
CA ARG A 540 -11.49 6.65 -3.92
C ARG A 540 -10.26 7.50 -3.65
N ARG A 541 -9.22 7.29 -4.44
CA ARG A 541 -8.02 8.13 -4.48
C ARG A 541 -8.27 9.36 -5.37
N GLN A 542 -7.56 10.44 -5.09
CA GLN A 542 -7.56 11.65 -5.89
C GLN A 542 -6.18 11.93 -6.48
N TRP A 543 -6.12 12.69 -7.58
CA TRP A 543 -4.94 12.76 -8.44
C TRP A 543 -3.77 13.55 -7.84
N ARG A 544 -4.08 14.60 -7.05
CA ARG A 544 -3.08 15.60 -6.64
C ARG A 544 -2.49 15.38 -5.26
N ARG A 545 -2.97 14.40 -4.50
CA ARG A 545 -2.50 14.12 -3.15
C ARG A 545 -2.11 12.66 -2.94
N VAL A 546 -1.21 12.43 -1.99
CA VAL A 546 -0.78 11.09 -1.56
C VAL A 546 -1.41 10.81 -0.21
N ASN A 547 -2.44 9.96 -0.18
CA ASN A 547 -3.21 9.68 1.03
C ASN A 547 -3.70 10.99 1.68
N SER A 548 -3.33 11.31 2.92
CA SER A 548 -3.65 12.57 3.59
C SER A 548 -2.62 13.70 3.35
N TYR A 549 -1.50 13.41 2.70
CA TYR A 549 -0.43 14.38 2.46
C TYR A 549 -0.76 15.33 1.30
N GLY A 550 -0.60 16.63 1.54
CA GLY A 550 -0.91 17.68 0.57
C GLY A 550 -2.40 17.96 0.37
N ARG A 551 -3.28 17.47 1.26
CA ARG A 551 -4.73 17.67 1.17
C ARG A 551 -5.17 19.13 1.34
N ASP A 552 -4.36 19.93 1.99
CA ASP A 552 -4.57 21.34 2.34
C ASP A 552 -3.86 22.31 1.40
N LEU A 553 -3.16 21.80 0.38
CA LEU A 553 -2.55 22.66 -0.62
C LEU A 553 -3.62 23.41 -1.44
N PRO A 554 -3.46 24.72 -1.69
CA PRO A 554 -4.39 25.51 -2.51
C PRO A 554 -4.63 24.87 -3.88
N SER A 555 -3.58 24.38 -4.54
CA SER A 555 -3.67 23.70 -5.84
C SER A 555 -4.49 22.40 -5.81
N VAL A 556 -4.67 21.78 -4.62
CA VAL A 556 -5.48 20.58 -4.41
C VAL A 556 -6.92 20.96 -4.09
N LEU A 557 -7.13 21.87 -3.15
CA LEU A 557 -8.47 22.29 -2.70
C LEU A 557 -9.33 22.84 -3.83
N GLU A 558 -8.73 23.57 -4.77
CA GLU A 558 -9.44 24.15 -5.93
C GLU A 558 -9.89 23.10 -6.97
N ARG A 559 -9.24 21.92 -7.02
CA ARG A 559 -9.37 20.99 -8.16
C ARG A 559 -9.85 19.61 -7.78
N GLU A 560 -9.91 19.28 -6.50
CA GLU A 560 -10.28 17.95 -6.02
C GLU A 560 -11.38 18.04 -4.96
N PRO A 561 -12.66 18.07 -5.41
CA PRO A 561 -13.80 18.20 -4.51
C PRO A 561 -13.92 17.00 -3.56
N ALA A 562 -14.43 17.27 -2.36
CA ALA A 562 -14.72 16.30 -1.31
C ALA A 562 -16.15 15.74 -1.44
N ASP A 563 -16.60 15.45 -2.66
CA ASP A 563 -17.96 15.02 -2.97
C ASP A 563 -18.20 13.53 -2.71
N VAL A 564 -19.44 13.19 -2.43
CA VAL A 564 -19.98 11.84 -2.35
C VAL A 564 -20.58 11.47 -3.70
N LEU A 565 -19.91 10.58 -4.43
CA LEU A 565 -20.33 10.15 -5.76
C LEU A 565 -21.39 9.05 -5.64
N VAL A 566 -22.54 9.23 -6.29
CA VAL A 566 -23.71 8.35 -6.23
C VAL A 566 -24.30 8.14 -7.62
N HIS A 567 -24.71 6.90 -7.93
CA HIS A 567 -25.40 6.59 -9.19
C HIS A 567 -26.78 7.27 -9.26
N PRO A 568 -27.25 7.77 -10.43
CA PRO A 568 -28.52 8.47 -10.56
C PRO A 568 -29.73 7.68 -10.02
N ALA A 569 -29.81 6.38 -10.24
CA ALA A 569 -30.89 5.55 -9.73
C ALA A 569 -30.89 5.41 -8.21
N ASP A 570 -29.71 5.34 -7.59
CA ASP A 570 -29.58 5.24 -6.12
C ASP A 570 -29.89 6.60 -5.47
N ALA A 571 -29.42 7.69 -6.08
CA ALA A 571 -29.71 9.06 -5.66
C ALA A 571 -31.23 9.35 -5.70
N ALA A 572 -31.91 8.97 -6.82
CA ALA A 572 -33.34 9.12 -6.97
C ALA A 572 -34.13 8.30 -5.94
N ALA A 573 -33.72 7.04 -5.65
CA ALA A 573 -34.35 6.19 -4.66
C ALA A 573 -34.23 6.75 -3.24
N ALA A 574 -33.14 7.50 -2.95
CA ALA A 574 -32.89 8.15 -1.67
C ALA A 574 -33.40 9.61 -1.58
N GLY A 575 -33.99 10.15 -2.66
CA GLY A 575 -34.43 11.54 -2.71
C GLY A 575 -33.29 12.57 -2.71
N VAL A 576 -32.09 12.18 -3.14
CA VAL A 576 -30.88 13.01 -3.12
C VAL A 576 -30.70 13.69 -4.49
N ALA A 577 -30.64 15.02 -4.53
CA ALA A 577 -30.35 15.78 -5.74
C ALA A 577 -28.84 15.99 -5.94
N ASP A 578 -28.43 16.20 -7.19
CA ASP A 578 -27.05 16.60 -7.49
C ASP A 578 -26.72 17.95 -6.83
N GLY A 579 -25.56 18.06 -6.19
CA GLY A 579 -25.15 19.21 -5.37
C GLY A 579 -25.88 19.31 -4.03
N GLY A 580 -26.85 18.42 -3.72
CA GLY A 580 -27.58 18.40 -2.46
C GLY A 580 -26.75 17.84 -1.30
N ARG A 581 -27.17 18.19 -0.08
CA ARG A 581 -26.59 17.60 1.14
C ARG A 581 -27.01 16.13 1.24
N ILE A 582 -26.06 15.29 1.56
CA ILE A 582 -26.24 13.84 1.70
C ILE A 582 -25.65 13.36 3.02
N ARG A 583 -26.36 12.43 3.68
CA ARG A 583 -25.84 11.63 4.78
C ARG A 583 -25.55 10.23 4.27
N VAL A 584 -24.38 9.69 4.63
CA VAL A 584 -23.98 8.30 4.43
C VAL A 584 -23.81 7.66 5.80
N GLU A 585 -24.47 6.52 6.00
CA GLU A 585 -24.47 5.78 7.26
C GLU A 585 -24.06 4.32 7.04
N SER A 586 -23.17 3.82 7.89
CA SER A 586 -22.86 2.39 8.05
C SER A 586 -23.31 1.91 9.42
N ALA A 587 -23.15 0.61 9.72
CA ALA A 587 -23.36 0.09 11.06
C ALA A 587 -22.39 0.69 12.12
N PHE A 588 -21.33 1.37 11.68
CA PHE A 588 -20.23 1.83 12.54
C PHE A 588 -20.21 3.34 12.75
N GLY A 589 -20.84 4.08 11.86
CA GLY A 589 -20.86 5.53 11.98
C GLY A 589 -21.56 6.21 10.81
N ARG A 590 -21.50 7.54 10.82
CA ARG A 590 -22.13 8.38 9.81
C ARG A 590 -21.23 9.53 9.40
N LEU A 591 -21.37 9.99 8.17
CA LEU A 591 -20.77 11.22 7.68
C LEU A 591 -21.77 12.00 6.82
N GLU A 592 -21.54 13.28 6.69
CA GLU A 592 -22.31 14.18 5.84
C GLU A 592 -21.40 14.78 4.76
N GLY A 593 -21.98 15.05 3.60
CA GLY A 593 -21.23 15.58 2.46
C GLY A 593 -22.14 16.24 1.44
N VAL A 594 -21.58 16.52 0.28
CA VAL A 594 -22.30 17.01 -0.88
C VAL A 594 -22.37 15.92 -1.94
N ALA A 595 -23.55 15.58 -2.40
CA ALA A 595 -23.74 14.56 -3.41
C ALA A 595 -23.29 15.05 -4.79
N ARG A 596 -22.60 14.19 -5.50
CA ARG A 596 -22.41 14.28 -6.95
C ARG A 596 -23.09 13.11 -7.61
N VAL A 597 -24.11 13.38 -8.38
CA VAL A 597 -24.88 12.36 -9.11
C VAL A 597 -24.24 12.15 -10.47
N ASP A 598 -23.70 10.93 -10.72
CA ASP A 598 -22.90 10.63 -11.90
C ASP A 598 -23.07 9.14 -12.28
N ASP A 599 -23.32 8.86 -13.54
CA ASP A 599 -23.49 7.50 -14.07
C ASP A 599 -22.15 6.75 -14.30
N SER A 600 -21.04 7.42 -14.07
CA SER A 600 -19.72 6.79 -14.11
C SER A 600 -19.43 5.84 -12.94
N ILE A 601 -20.32 5.78 -11.93
CA ILE A 601 -20.29 4.80 -10.87
C ILE A 601 -21.40 3.77 -11.05
N ARG A 602 -21.11 2.50 -10.75
CA ARG A 602 -22.10 1.43 -10.79
C ARG A 602 -23.22 1.69 -9.80
N ARG A 603 -24.46 1.33 -10.16
CA ARG A 603 -25.58 1.23 -9.22
C ARG A 603 -25.24 0.27 -8.07
N GLY A 604 -25.59 0.65 -6.85
CA GLY A 604 -25.28 -0.11 -5.63
C GLY A 604 -23.89 0.23 -5.03
N ALA A 605 -23.24 1.29 -5.49
CA ALA A 605 -21.99 1.77 -4.93
C ALA A 605 -22.03 3.28 -4.63
N VAL A 606 -21.43 3.67 -3.51
CA VAL A 606 -21.22 5.07 -3.10
C VAL A 606 -19.72 5.31 -2.96
N SER A 607 -19.18 6.36 -3.56
CA SER A 607 -17.74 6.61 -3.53
C SER A 607 -17.38 7.93 -2.87
N ILE A 608 -16.50 7.85 -1.86
CA ILE A 608 -16.03 8.98 -1.05
C ILE A 608 -14.51 9.08 -1.13
N PRO A 609 -13.91 10.30 -1.27
CA PRO A 609 -12.46 10.44 -1.24
C PRO A 609 -11.90 10.01 0.12
N HIS A 610 -10.81 9.24 0.12
CA HIS A 610 -10.11 8.89 1.34
C HIS A 610 -9.04 9.93 1.72
N GLY A 611 -8.57 9.91 2.98
CA GLY A 611 -7.45 10.72 3.47
C GLY A 611 -7.80 12.19 3.72
N LEU A 612 -9.07 12.57 3.71
CA LEU A 612 -9.57 13.88 4.13
C LEU A 612 -9.78 13.93 5.64
N ALA A 613 -9.72 15.14 6.21
CA ALA A 613 -10.11 15.36 7.59
C ALA A 613 -11.65 15.44 7.73
N ASP A 614 -12.29 16.07 6.73
CA ASP A 614 -13.74 16.22 6.61
C ASP A 614 -14.12 16.29 5.10
N PRO A 615 -15.00 15.40 4.61
CA PRO A 615 -15.53 14.21 5.28
C PRO A 615 -14.45 13.13 5.46
N ASN A 616 -14.33 12.59 6.67
CA ASN A 616 -13.40 11.49 6.94
C ASN A 616 -14.10 10.13 6.77
N VAL A 617 -13.79 9.42 5.69
CA VAL A 617 -14.38 8.12 5.36
C VAL A 617 -14.11 7.04 6.42
N SER A 618 -13.03 7.18 7.21
CA SER A 618 -12.67 6.24 8.28
C SER A 618 -13.73 6.18 9.41
N THR A 619 -14.60 7.18 9.53
CA THR A 619 -15.72 7.16 10.48
C THR A 619 -16.81 6.13 10.14
N LEU A 620 -16.85 5.65 8.89
CA LEU A 620 -17.79 4.64 8.43
C LEU A 620 -17.26 3.20 8.56
N LEU A 621 -16.05 3.03 9.06
CA LEU A 621 -15.30 1.78 9.07
C LEU A 621 -15.14 1.23 10.49
N SER A 622 -14.88 -0.08 10.62
CA SER A 622 -14.65 -0.75 11.90
C SER A 622 -13.27 -1.39 11.97
N SER A 623 -12.61 -1.27 13.11
CA SER A 623 -11.38 -2.01 13.45
C SER A 623 -11.65 -3.38 14.10
N SER A 624 -12.91 -3.70 14.44
CA SER A 624 -13.28 -4.92 15.15
C SER A 624 -14.21 -5.85 14.36
N ALA A 625 -15.04 -5.29 13.48
CA ALA A 625 -15.96 -6.07 12.66
C ALA A 625 -15.41 -6.27 11.24
N ASN A 626 -15.70 -7.44 10.65
CA ASN A 626 -15.30 -7.79 9.28
C ASN A 626 -13.78 -7.69 9.06
N VAL A 627 -13.00 -8.14 10.04
CA VAL A 627 -11.55 -8.26 9.96
C VAL A 627 -11.20 -9.65 9.43
N ASP A 628 -10.39 -9.70 8.41
CA ASP A 628 -9.88 -10.95 7.86
C ASP A 628 -8.89 -11.61 8.83
N LEU A 629 -9.18 -12.82 9.28
CA LEU A 629 -8.37 -13.53 10.29
C LEU A 629 -7.03 -14.04 9.76
N LEU A 630 -6.87 -14.16 8.44
CA LEU A 630 -5.61 -14.60 7.85
C LEU A 630 -4.60 -13.47 7.74
N THR A 631 -5.07 -12.22 7.59
CA THR A 631 -4.22 -11.05 7.34
C THR A 631 -4.31 -9.98 8.42
N GLY A 632 -5.35 -9.98 9.24
CA GLY A 632 -5.68 -8.87 10.13
C GLY A 632 -6.19 -7.62 9.40
N MET A 633 -6.56 -7.73 8.13
CA MET A 633 -7.03 -6.59 7.34
C MET A 633 -8.49 -6.27 7.66
N PRO A 634 -8.83 -5.02 8.03
CA PRO A 634 -10.21 -4.58 8.12
C PRO A 634 -10.78 -4.31 6.72
N THR A 635 -12.09 -4.36 6.57
CA THR A 635 -12.76 -4.01 5.33
C THR A 635 -12.88 -2.49 5.17
N TYR A 636 -12.27 -1.93 4.12
CA TYR A 636 -12.35 -0.51 3.77
C TYR A 636 -13.30 -0.24 2.58
N SER A 637 -13.42 -1.19 1.67
CA SER A 637 -14.24 -1.13 0.46
C SER A 637 -15.28 -2.24 0.48
N GLY A 638 -16.48 -2.01 -0.05
CA GLY A 638 -17.57 -2.99 0.04
C GLY A 638 -18.33 -2.96 1.37
N VAL A 639 -18.12 -1.94 2.21
CA VAL A 639 -18.84 -1.77 3.49
C VAL A 639 -20.30 -1.41 3.24
N PRO A 640 -21.28 -2.13 3.79
CA PRO A 640 -22.69 -1.81 3.65
C PRO A 640 -23.03 -0.42 4.18
N VAL A 641 -23.75 0.37 3.39
CA VAL A 641 -24.18 1.73 3.76
C VAL A 641 -25.60 2.03 3.34
N THR A 642 -26.20 3.03 3.97
CA THR A 642 -27.42 3.69 3.51
C THR A 642 -27.12 5.16 3.20
N ILE A 643 -27.92 5.75 2.32
CA ILE A 643 -27.85 7.18 1.98
C ILE A 643 -29.22 7.82 2.17
N SER A 644 -29.22 9.09 2.61
CA SER A 644 -30.42 9.91 2.74
C SER A 644 -30.13 11.37 2.49
N THR A 645 -31.15 12.15 2.11
CA THR A 645 -31.05 13.61 2.10
C THR A 645 -30.99 14.15 3.51
N LEU A 646 -30.38 15.35 3.69
CA LEU A 646 -30.34 16.10 4.95
C LEU A 646 -31.39 17.18 4.99
#